data_399a6f1bc31045e005a1b2484eb39f5a
#
_entry.id   399a6f1bc31045e005a1b2484eb39f5a
#
_cell.length_a   1.000
_cell.length_b   1.000
_cell.length_c   1.000
_cell.angle_alpha   90.00
_cell.angle_beta   90.00
_cell.angle_gamma   90.00
#
_symmetry.space_group_name_H-M   'P 1'
#
loop_
_entity.id
_entity.type
_entity.pdbx_description
1 polymer ?
#
loop_
_entity_poly.entity_id
_entity_poly.type
_entity_poly.pdbx_seq_one_letter_code
_entity_poly.pdbx_strand_id
1 'polypeptide(L)'
;MENVTMRPIIKVLEDKCINCHRCIMVCPVKMCNNGSGAIVDHHSDLCIGCGECITVCSHGARIGIDDFDEFMADLKKGVKIVVIVAPAAAASFEGKYLELNGLLKSLGAKAVFDVSFGAELTVKSYLDYMKKKNPLTVISQPCPTLVSFIEMYRPELIPYLAPADSPMMHMMKAIKKYYPQYSDCKIAAISPCYSKRREFAACGIGDYNVTFNSIQNWMDSKKDTIANYKAEDYDNPPAERAVLFSSPGGLMRTVQRYDKDINSKTRKIEGSPEVYHYMAYLSEAIRKSNGPVFKLIDCLNCAMGCNGGPGTGNRGKHLDDVEYLIEQRQMETRKKYQPKNIFQKLFARNKLEKLLDKYWEDGLYSRSYIDRSAIFKEMVIDPSEQQIQAVFTRMHKTSSSDILNCGACGYRNCEQMAVAIINGLNKMENCRHYVEIEKTLRNEESVKQKLNTVYDHTLGEMNKNLGGISSLSLNIGETANHVLSSSTAIEQMVENTRSIHQTLEQNARTVLLLNESSSEGKNRLHRIAELIDDVSAQSDALIEACSVIGDIAEQTSILGMNAAIEAAHAGEAVGKGFSVVASEIRKLADNSNKQAAEIAGSLKNIKALIDSSKESSGQAEQQFDTMVSLINTVKNEELHINNAMEVHSSGGNQVIQSLNEINSLILKVKEESASLLSSSETIIEDIRGLKAM
;
A
#
# COMPACT_ATOMS: atom_id res chain seq x y z
N MET A 1 -16.13 9.26 36.40
CA MET A 1 -15.92 9.11 34.96
C MET A 1 -16.55 7.78 34.58
N GLU A 2 -17.58 7.77 33.73
CA GLU A 2 -18.19 6.53 33.27
C GLU A 2 -17.09 5.70 32.58
N ASN A 3 -16.92 4.48 33.05
CA ASN A 3 -16.04 3.50 32.45
C ASN A 3 -16.53 3.19 31.02
N VAL A 4 -16.08 3.97 30.03
CA VAL A 4 -16.39 3.71 28.63
C VAL A 4 -15.56 2.53 28.19
N THR A 5 -16.12 1.32 28.36
CA THR A 5 -15.54 0.07 27.87
C THR A 5 -15.31 0.14 26.37
N MET A 6 -14.16 -0.33 25.92
CA MET A 6 -13.82 -0.33 24.48
C MET A 6 -14.68 -1.35 23.72
N ARG A 7 -15.37 -0.89 22.66
CA ARG A 7 -16.22 -1.77 21.85
C ARG A 7 -15.40 -2.97 21.35
N PRO A 8 -15.86 -4.23 21.61
CA PRO A 8 -15.14 -5.42 21.17
C PRO A 8 -15.06 -5.49 19.64
N ILE A 9 -13.90 -5.89 19.14
CA ILE A 9 -13.63 -6.06 17.70
C ILE A 9 -13.00 -7.41 17.37
N ILE A 10 -12.67 -8.19 18.42
CA ILE A 10 -12.11 -9.53 18.31
C ILE A 10 -12.93 -10.45 19.19
N LYS A 11 -13.29 -11.62 18.64
CA LYS A 11 -13.91 -12.71 19.38
C LYS A 11 -12.97 -13.91 19.36
N VAL A 12 -12.92 -14.64 20.47
CA VAL A 12 -12.23 -15.91 20.59
C VAL A 12 -13.25 -17.04 20.49
N LEU A 13 -13.00 -18.01 19.60
CA LEU A 13 -13.73 -19.26 19.52
C LEU A 13 -12.98 -20.28 20.39
N GLU A 14 -13.55 -20.56 21.55
CA GLU A 14 -12.90 -21.38 22.60
C GLU A 14 -12.63 -22.80 22.13
N ASP A 15 -13.59 -23.38 21.39
CA ASP A 15 -13.53 -24.72 20.81
C ASP A 15 -12.36 -24.89 19.81
N LYS A 16 -11.85 -23.81 19.25
CA LYS A 16 -10.74 -23.81 18.28
C LYS A 16 -9.41 -23.39 18.87
N CYS A 17 -9.38 -22.83 20.08
CA CYS A 17 -8.17 -22.30 20.67
C CYS A 17 -7.39 -23.41 21.38
N ILE A 18 -6.15 -23.65 20.98
CA ILE A 18 -5.24 -24.64 21.60
C ILE A 18 -4.15 -24.00 22.48
N ASN A 19 -4.32 -22.77 22.86
CA ASN A 19 -3.36 -22.02 23.69
C ASN A 19 -1.91 -22.00 23.14
N CYS A 20 -1.74 -21.85 21.82
CA CYS A 20 -0.43 -21.90 21.14
C CYS A 20 0.39 -20.60 21.23
N HIS A 21 -0.11 -19.57 21.82
CA HIS A 21 0.49 -18.25 22.07
C HIS A 21 0.91 -17.44 20.83
N ARG A 22 0.62 -17.87 19.61
CA ARG A 22 0.93 -17.10 18.38
C ARG A 22 0.29 -15.71 18.41
N CYS A 23 -0.92 -15.58 18.92
CA CYS A 23 -1.61 -14.30 19.07
C CYS A 23 -0.93 -13.38 20.09
N ILE A 24 -0.28 -13.91 21.13
CA ILE A 24 0.54 -13.14 22.07
C ILE A 24 1.83 -12.70 21.35
N MET A 25 2.45 -13.58 20.59
CA MET A 25 3.73 -13.33 19.91
C MET A 25 3.64 -12.14 18.97
N VAL A 26 2.60 -12.06 18.15
CA VAL A 26 2.43 -10.96 17.16
C VAL A 26 1.83 -9.70 17.74
N CYS A 27 1.27 -9.77 18.95
CA CYS A 27 0.60 -8.62 19.55
C CYS A 27 1.60 -7.52 19.93
N PRO A 28 1.45 -6.29 19.43
CA PRO A 28 2.37 -5.20 19.78
C PRO A 28 2.26 -4.78 21.24
N VAL A 29 1.09 -4.89 21.85
CA VAL A 29 0.81 -4.48 23.24
C VAL A 29 0.74 -5.64 24.24
N LYS A 30 0.62 -6.87 23.78
CA LYS A 30 0.66 -8.15 24.51
C LYS A 30 -0.32 -8.32 25.67
N MET A 31 -0.42 -7.35 26.58
CA MET A 31 -1.18 -7.45 27.85
C MET A 31 -2.70 -7.60 27.68
N CYS A 32 -3.21 -7.42 26.47
CA CYS A 32 -4.61 -7.72 26.15
C CYS A 32 -4.90 -9.22 25.92
N ASN A 33 -3.89 -10.09 26.01
CA ASN A 33 -4.03 -11.53 25.82
C ASN A 33 -3.66 -12.26 27.12
N ASN A 34 -4.57 -13.08 27.59
CA ASN A 34 -4.37 -13.91 28.76
C ASN A 34 -4.20 -15.38 28.35
N GLY A 35 -2.98 -15.90 28.44
CA GLY A 35 -2.61 -17.29 28.13
C GLY A 35 -2.46 -18.20 29.37
N SER A 36 -2.91 -17.77 30.54
CA SER A 36 -2.79 -18.55 31.79
C SER A 36 -3.78 -19.71 31.86
N GLY A 37 -4.92 -19.63 31.14
CA GLY A 37 -5.97 -20.65 31.09
C GLY A 37 -5.71 -21.77 30.08
N ALA A 38 -6.76 -22.50 29.73
CA ALA A 38 -6.76 -23.52 28.69
C ALA A 38 -6.72 -22.91 27.28
N ILE A 39 -7.23 -21.69 27.13
CA ILE A 39 -7.24 -20.90 25.91
C ILE A 39 -6.48 -19.59 26.13
N VAL A 40 -6.14 -18.90 25.03
CA VAL A 40 -5.71 -17.50 25.12
C VAL A 40 -6.94 -16.61 25.06
N ASP A 41 -7.34 -16.09 26.21
CA ASP A 41 -8.45 -15.13 26.31
C ASP A 41 -8.05 -13.73 25.85
N HIS A 42 -9.02 -12.81 25.74
CA HIS A 42 -8.83 -11.50 25.13
C HIS A 42 -9.55 -10.35 25.87
N HIS A 43 -8.80 -9.39 26.33
CA HIS A 43 -9.31 -8.19 26.98
C HIS A 43 -9.43 -7.02 25.98
N SER A 44 -10.67 -6.67 25.64
CA SER A 44 -10.97 -5.60 24.66
C SER A 44 -10.46 -4.23 25.08
N ASP A 45 -10.48 -3.93 26.38
CA ASP A 45 -10.10 -2.61 26.94
C ASP A 45 -8.59 -2.36 26.90
N LEU A 46 -7.77 -3.42 26.81
CA LEU A 46 -6.32 -3.32 26.63
C LEU A 46 -5.90 -3.50 25.18
N CYS A 47 -6.83 -3.83 24.29
CA CYS A 47 -6.55 -4.12 22.90
C CYS A 47 -6.60 -2.87 22.03
N ILE A 48 -5.57 -2.63 21.24
CA ILE A 48 -5.54 -1.52 20.26
C ILE A 48 -6.29 -1.82 18.96
N GLY A 49 -6.66 -3.06 18.69
CA GLY A 49 -7.45 -3.44 17.52
C GLY A 49 -6.68 -3.64 16.22
N CYS A 50 -5.39 -3.92 16.27
CA CYS A 50 -4.56 -4.07 15.06
C CYS A 50 -4.97 -5.27 14.17
N GLY A 51 -5.60 -6.31 14.74
CA GLY A 51 -6.04 -7.51 14.00
C GLY A 51 -4.94 -8.52 13.68
N GLU A 52 -3.68 -8.31 14.11
CA GLU A 52 -2.58 -9.24 13.84
C GLU A 52 -2.86 -10.64 14.39
N CYS A 53 -3.51 -10.73 15.56
CA CYS A 53 -3.89 -12.01 16.17
C CYS A 53 -4.92 -12.80 15.35
N ILE A 54 -5.76 -12.13 14.54
CA ILE A 54 -6.69 -12.78 13.62
C ILE A 54 -5.90 -13.44 12.49
N THR A 55 -4.97 -12.71 11.91
CA THR A 55 -4.18 -13.15 10.74
C THR A 55 -3.26 -14.32 11.06
N VAL A 56 -2.61 -14.31 12.24
CA VAL A 56 -1.65 -15.35 12.62
C VAL A 56 -2.32 -16.64 13.13
N CYS A 57 -3.60 -16.60 13.44
CA CYS A 57 -4.32 -17.73 14.02
C CYS A 57 -4.63 -18.79 12.97
N SER A 58 -3.71 -19.76 12.79
CA SER A 58 -3.91 -20.91 11.88
C SER A 58 -5.05 -21.85 12.26
N HIS A 59 -5.58 -21.73 13.49
CA HIS A 59 -6.70 -22.55 13.99
C HIS A 59 -8.05 -21.86 13.78
N GLY A 60 -8.07 -20.64 13.28
CA GLY A 60 -9.30 -19.86 13.11
C GLY A 60 -10.02 -19.53 14.43
N ALA A 61 -9.29 -19.60 15.55
CA ALA A 61 -9.85 -19.29 16.87
C ALA A 61 -10.04 -17.79 17.15
N ARG A 62 -9.35 -16.93 16.39
CA ARG A 62 -9.48 -15.47 16.48
C ARG A 62 -10.22 -14.96 15.27
N ILE A 63 -11.39 -14.36 15.49
CA ILE A 63 -12.21 -13.76 14.43
C ILE A 63 -12.46 -12.28 14.70
N GLY A 64 -12.55 -11.50 13.62
CA GLY A 64 -12.94 -10.09 13.72
C GLY A 64 -14.46 -9.97 13.85
N ILE A 65 -14.87 -8.95 14.58
CA ILE A 65 -16.29 -8.60 14.75
C ILE A 65 -16.57 -7.36 13.91
N ASP A 66 -17.51 -7.46 12.98
CA ASP A 66 -18.10 -6.31 12.28
C ASP A 66 -19.61 -6.33 12.37
N ASP A 67 -20.29 -5.42 11.69
CA ASP A 67 -21.73 -5.26 11.78
C ASP A 67 -22.45 -5.79 10.52
N PHE A 68 -21.85 -6.75 9.77
CA PHE A 68 -22.37 -7.25 8.50
C PHE A 68 -23.76 -7.85 8.64
N ASP A 69 -23.98 -8.71 9.63
CA ASP A 69 -25.26 -9.41 9.80
C ASP A 69 -26.39 -8.42 10.12
N GLU A 70 -26.13 -7.44 10.99
CA GLU A 70 -27.07 -6.38 11.34
C GLU A 70 -27.38 -5.48 10.14
N PHE A 71 -26.34 -5.08 9.40
CA PHE A 71 -26.46 -4.30 8.17
C PHE A 71 -27.35 -5.00 7.13
N MET A 72 -27.09 -6.28 6.88
CA MET A 72 -27.88 -7.08 5.93
C MET A 72 -29.31 -7.30 6.39
N ALA A 73 -29.52 -7.49 7.69
CA ALA A 73 -30.86 -7.64 8.26
C ALA A 73 -31.68 -6.34 8.12
N ASP A 74 -31.05 -5.20 8.37
CA ASP A 74 -31.73 -3.90 8.29
C ASP A 74 -32.00 -3.47 6.84
N LEU A 75 -31.11 -3.78 5.89
CA LEU A 75 -31.36 -3.59 4.45
C LEU A 75 -32.60 -4.40 4.01
N LYS A 76 -32.69 -5.67 4.43
CA LYS A 76 -33.85 -6.53 4.11
C LYS A 76 -35.18 -6.00 4.71
N LYS A 77 -35.12 -5.34 5.87
CA LYS A 77 -36.26 -4.66 6.49
C LYS A 77 -36.65 -3.34 5.82
N GLY A 78 -35.87 -2.88 4.84
CA GLY A 78 -36.10 -1.61 4.14
C GLY A 78 -35.63 -0.37 4.93
N VAL A 79 -34.77 -0.53 5.94
CA VAL A 79 -34.15 0.59 6.65
C VAL A 79 -33.41 1.44 5.63
N LYS A 80 -33.58 2.76 5.71
CA LYS A 80 -32.87 3.69 4.83
C LYS A 80 -31.40 3.75 5.23
N ILE A 81 -30.53 3.18 4.43
CA ILE A 81 -29.09 3.15 4.68
C ILE A 81 -28.37 3.78 3.49
N VAL A 82 -27.47 4.71 3.78
CA VAL A 82 -26.44 5.18 2.85
C VAL A 82 -25.13 4.51 3.18
N VAL A 83 -24.33 4.26 2.16
CA VAL A 83 -23.09 3.52 2.30
C VAL A 83 -21.91 4.42 1.95
N ILE A 84 -20.83 4.36 2.73
CA ILE A 84 -19.55 4.93 2.38
C ILE A 84 -18.55 3.80 2.12
N VAL A 85 -17.75 3.89 1.06
CA VAL A 85 -16.80 2.85 0.66
C VAL A 85 -15.38 3.36 0.75
N ALA A 86 -14.54 2.63 1.49
CA ALA A 86 -13.12 2.96 1.62
C ALA A 86 -12.36 2.76 0.30
N PRO A 87 -11.34 3.58 0.00
CA PRO A 87 -10.57 3.49 -1.25
C PRO A 87 -9.90 2.13 -1.46
N ALA A 88 -9.57 1.41 -0.39
CA ALA A 88 -9.02 0.05 -0.43
C ALA A 88 -9.93 -0.99 -1.12
N ALA A 89 -11.19 -0.65 -1.41
CA ALA A 89 -12.09 -1.47 -2.21
C ALA A 89 -11.51 -1.80 -3.59
N ALA A 90 -10.76 -0.89 -4.21
CA ALA A 90 -10.14 -1.15 -5.51
C ALA A 90 -9.17 -2.34 -5.47
N ALA A 91 -8.39 -2.48 -4.41
CA ALA A 91 -7.50 -3.62 -4.22
C ALA A 91 -8.23 -4.88 -3.77
N SER A 92 -9.28 -4.74 -2.94
CA SER A 92 -9.99 -5.88 -2.36
C SER A 92 -10.93 -6.57 -3.36
N PHE A 93 -11.44 -5.82 -4.35
CA PHE A 93 -12.31 -6.32 -5.41
C PHE A 93 -11.66 -6.26 -6.80
N GLU A 94 -10.34 -6.36 -6.87
CA GLU A 94 -9.56 -6.52 -8.11
C GLU A 94 -9.89 -5.48 -9.19
N GLY A 95 -10.00 -4.22 -8.78
CA GLY A 95 -10.36 -3.09 -9.65
C GLY A 95 -11.86 -2.89 -9.85
N LYS A 96 -12.70 -3.88 -9.48
CA LYS A 96 -14.16 -3.85 -9.67
C LYS A 96 -14.89 -3.14 -8.52
N TYR A 97 -14.39 -1.99 -8.11
CA TYR A 97 -14.98 -1.20 -7.01
C TYR A 97 -16.29 -0.50 -7.40
N LEU A 98 -16.51 -0.28 -8.69
CA LEU A 98 -17.78 0.26 -9.19
C LEU A 98 -18.87 -0.81 -9.23
N GLU A 99 -18.53 -2.05 -9.50
CA GLU A 99 -19.43 -3.20 -9.39
C GLU A 99 -19.84 -3.45 -7.94
N LEU A 100 -18.96 -3.18 -6.97
CA LEU A 100 -19.31 -3.18 -5.55
C LEU A 100 -20.40 -2.13 -5.26
N ASN A 101 -20.35 -0.95 -5.86
CA ASN A 101 -21.40 0.05 -5.71
C ASN A 101 -22.74 -0.48 -6.28
N GLY A 102 -22.69 -1.15 -7.42
CA GLY A 102 -23.87 -1.80 -8.02
C GLY A 102 -24.45 -2.89 -7.13
N LEU A 103 -23.60 -3.74 -6.55
CA LEU A 103 -24.02 -4.71 -5.54
C LEU A 103 -24.73 -4.03 -4.37
N LEU A 104 -24.11 -3.03 -3.75
CA LEU A 104 -24.66 -2.34 -2.58
C LEU A 104 -26.00 -1.67 -2.88
N LYS A 105 -26.14 -1.04 -4.05
CA LYS A 105 -27.40 -0.45 -4.51
C LYS A 105 -28.46 -1.53 -4.77
N SER A 106 -28.08 -2.65 -5.35
CA SER A 106 -28.99 -3.79 -5.57
C SER A 106 -29.51 -4.40 -4.26
N LEU A 107 -28.72 -4.33 -3.19
CA LEU A 107 -29.12 -4.75 -1.85
C LEU A 107 -30.04 -3.73 -1.14
N GLY A 108 -30.25 -2.55 -1.71
CA GLY A 108 -31.19 -1.55 -1.20
C GLY A 108 -30.52 -0.30 -0.58
N ALA A 109 -29.22 -0.15 -0.69
CA ALA A 109 -28.54 1.09 -0.28
C ALA A 109 -29.09 2.29 -1.06
N LYS A 110 -29.40 3.38 -0.36
CA LYS A 110 -30.01 4.59 -0.95
C LYS A 110 -29.02 5.42 -1.76
N ALA A 111 -27.76 5.38 -1.36
CA ALA A 111 -26.64 6.01 -2.06
C ALA A 111 -25.33 5.37 -1.62
N VAL A 112 -24.30 5.47 -2.47
CA VAL A 112 -22.95 4.96 -2.20
C VAL A 112 -21.95 6.07 -2.40
N PHE A 113 -21.19 6.40 -1.36
CA PHE A 113 -20.25 7.52 -1.32
C PHE A 113 -18.79 7.02 -1.26
N ASP A 114 -17.93 7.67 -2.04
CA ASP A 114 -16.49 7.43 -2.02
C ASP A 114 -15.83 8.16 -0.84
N VAL A 115 -15.25 7.43 0.08
CA VAL A 115 -14.48 7.99 1.21
C VAL A 115 -13.24 8.75 0.75
N SER A 116 -12.75 8.50 -0.46
CA SER A 116 -11.63 9.26 -1.01
C SER A 116 -11.92 10.76 -1.10
N PHE A 117 -13.17 11.17 -1.31
CA PHE A 117 -13.56 12.58 -1.24
C PHE A 117 -13.47 13.13 0.19
N GLY A 118 -13.86 12.34 1.18
CA GLY A 118 -13.63 12.65 2.59
C GLY A 118 -12.14 12.81 2.92
N ALA A 119 -11.28 12.03 2.26
CA ALA A 119 -9.83 12.17 2.41
C ALA A 119 -9.28 13.48 1.80
N GLU A 120 -9.87 14.00 0.70
CA GLU A 120 -9.55 15.34 0.21
C GLU A 120 -9.90 16.43 1.24
N LEU A 121 -11.05 16.29 1.90
CA LEU A 121 -11.46 17.19 3.01
C LEU A 121 -10.53 17.04 4.21
N THR A 122 -10.08 15.82 4.52
CA THR A 122 -9.11 15.56 5.60
C THR A 122 -7.79 16.29 5.35
N VAL A 123 -7.28 16.26 4.11
CA VAL A 123 -6.07 17.03 3.75
C VAL A 123 -6.27 18.51 4.00
N LYS A 124 -7.44 19.05 3.64
CA LYS A 124 -7.76 20.47 3.91
C LYS A 124 -7.74 20.76 5.42
N SER A 125 -8.29 19.87 6.26
CA SER A 125 -8.24 20.00 7.73
C SER A 125 -6.81 20.02 8.25
N TYR A 126 -5.93 19.15 7.74
CA TYR A 126 -4.51 19.12 8.13
C TYR A 126 -3.79 20.41 7.74
N LEU A 127 -3.97 20.86 6.51
CA LEU A 127 -3.32 22.08 6.00
C LEU A 127 -3.79 23.33 6.76
N ASP A 128 -5.08 23.42 7.04
CA ASP A 128 -5.66 24.52 7.82
C ASP A 128 -5.09 24.53 9.24
N TYR A 129 -5.07 23.37 9.91
CA TYR A 129 -4.48 23.23 11.23
C TYR A 129 -2.99 23.59 11.25
N MET A 130 -2.21 23.01 10.32
CA MET A 130 -0.77 23.28 10.23
C MET A 130 -0.46 24.75 9.97
N LYS A 131 -1.28 25.42 9.14
CA LYS A 131 -1.16 26.84 8.84
C LYS A 131 -1.54 27.72 10.04
N LYS A 132 -2.67 27.39 10.70
CA LYS A 132 -3.19 28.21 11.84
C LYS A 132 -2.35 28.07 13.09
N LYS A 133 -1.87 26.86 13.42
CA LYS A 133 -1.21 26.54 14.69
C LYS A 133 0.29 26.34 14.61
N ASN A 134 0.82 26.11 13.41
CA ASN A 134 2.25 25.80 13.18
C ASN A 134 2.85 24.83 14.21
N PRO A 135 2.22 23.65 14.47
CA PRO A 135 2.66 22.72 15.50
C PRO A 135 4.07 22.20 15.23
N LEU A 136 4.78 21.69 16.26
CA LEU A 136 6.09 21.04 16.12
C LEU A 136 6.03 19.88 15.12
N THR A 137 5.08 18.99 15.33
CA THR A 137 4.78 17.83 14.47
C THR A 137 3.29 17.57 14.46
N VAL A 138 2.82 16.90 13.42
CA VAL A 138 1.43 16.42 13.32
C VAL A 138 1.47 14.92 13.04
N ILE A 139 0.92 14.13 13.94
CA ILE A 139 0.73 12.70 13.75
C ILE A 139 -0.60 12.47 13.03
N SER A 140 -0.58 11.76 11.91
CA SER A 140 -1.80 11.43 11.19
C SER A 140 -2.66 10.43 11.96
N GLN A 141 -3.97 10.62 11.91
CA GLN A 141 -4.93 9.86 12.74
C GLN A 141 -5.97 9.02 11.96
N PRO A 142 -5.85 8.76 10.64
CA PRO A 142 -6.89 8.01 9.94
C PRO A 142 -6.99 6.55 10.41
N CYS A 143 -5.99 6.05 11.13
CA CYS A 143 -5.93 4.70 11.66
C CYS A 143 -6.43 4.65 13.12
N PRO A 144 -7.63 4.11 13.40
CA PRO A 144 -8.15 4.04 14.77
C PRO A 144 -7.30 3.15 15.70
N THR A 145 -6.54 2.22 15.15
CA THR A 145 -5.62 1.38 15.91
C THR A 145 -4.47 2.20 16.50
N LEU A 146 -3.89 3.11 15.70
CA LEU A 146 -2.82 4.00 16.18
C LEU A 146 -3.35 5.04 17.16
N VAL A 147 -4.56 5.55 16.92
CA VAL A 147 -5.23 6.45 17.89
C VAL A 147 -5.42 5.72 19.23
N SER A 148 -5.98 4.49 19.22
CA SER A 148 -6.13 3.68 20.43
C SER A 148 -4.79 3.39 21.11
N PHE A 149 -3.73 3.13 20.33
CA PHE A 149 -2.39 2.93 20.91
C PHE A 149 -1.88 4.19 21.60
N ILE A 150 -2.04 5.36 20.98
CA ILE A 150 -1.60 6.63 21.56
C ILE A 150 -2.42 6.93 22.82
N GLU A 151 -3.74 6.86 22.74
CA GLU A 151 -4.63 7.14 23.89
C GLU A 151 -4.36 6.23 25.10
N MET A 152 -3.96 4.96 24.88
CA MET A 152 -3.80 3.98 25.95
C MET A 152 -2.36 3.83 26.43
N TYR A 153 -1.39 3.85 25.51
CA TYR A 153 -0.01 3.47 25.79
C TYR A 153 1.01 4.59 25.62
N ARG A 154 0.62 5.72 24.98
CA ARG A 154 1.47 6.88 24.71
C ARG A 154 0.69 8.19 24.80
N PRO A 155 -0.02 8.46 25.91
CA PRO A 155 -0.90 9.63 26.04
C PRO A 155 -0.15 10.94 25.85
N GLU A 156 1.15 11.00 26.09
CA GLU A 156 2.01 12.15 25.85
C GLU A 156 2.07 12.57 24.37
N LEU A 157 1.68 11.69 23.44
CA LEU A 157 1.59 12.00 22.01
C LEU A 157 0.21 12.55 21.60
N ILE A 158 -0.79 12.52 22.45
CA ILE A 158 -2.15 13.04 22.16
C ILE A 158 -2.13 14.49 21.65
N PRO A 159 -1.35 15.42 22.23
CA PRO A 159 -1.30 16.80 21.74
C PRO A 159 -0.77 16.96 20.32
N TYR A 160 -0.13 15.95 19.78
CA TYR A 160 0.45 15.94 18.43
C TYR A 160 -0.41 15.21 17.41
N LEU A 161 -1.47 14.52 17.83
CA LEU A 161 -2.46 13.97 16.91
C LEU A 161 -3.15 15.12 16.17
N ALA A 162 -3.34 14.96 14.87
CA ALA A 162 -4.10 15.93 14.10
C ALA A 162 -5.52 16.09 14.69
N PRO A 163 -5.94 17.31 15.09
CA PRO A 163 -7.26 17.52 15.67
C PRO A 163 -8.35 17.55 14.59
N ALA A 164 -8.35 16.53 13.75
CA ALA A 164 -9.23 16.39 12.61
C ALA A 164 -9.82 14.98 12.57
N ASP A 165 -10.98 14.83 12.00
CA ASP A 165 -11.63 13.55 11.76
C ASP A 165 -10.89 12.68 10.75
N SER A 166 -11.12 11.37 10.76
CA SER A 166 -10.65 10.50 9.69
C SER A 166 -11.42 10.75 8.38
N PRO A 167 -10.91 10.32 7.22
CA PRO A 167 -11.63 10.41 5.94
C PRO A 167 -13.06 9.87 5.97
N MET A 168 -13.29 8.78 6.72
CA MET A 168 -14.65 8.22 6.87
C MET A 168 -15.55 9.16 7.64
N MET A 169 -15.04 9.70 8.75
CA MET A 169 -15.79 10.65 9.57
C MET A 169 -16.07 11.95 8.82
N HIS A 170 -15.10 12.46 8.04
CA HIS A 170 -15.33 13.60 7.15
C HIS A 170 -16.47 13.32 6.18
N MET A 171 -16.47 12.14 5.55
CA MET A 171 -17.54 11.78 4.61
C MET A 171 -18.90 11.65 5.30
N MET A 172 -18.95 10.99 6.47
CA MET A 172 -20.20 10.84 7.24
C MET A 172 -20.78 12.22 7.66
N LYS A 173 -19.94 13.10 8.20
CA LYS A 173 -20.35 14.46 8.57
C LYS A 173 -20.76 15.28 7.36
N ALA A 174 -20.04 15.14 6.22
CA ALA A 174 -20.41 15.77 4.96
C ALA A 174 -21.78 15.28 4.46
N ILE A 175 -22.07 13.97 4.57
CA ILE A 175 -23.38 13.41 4.19
C ILE A 175 -24.49 14.04 5.07
N LYS A 176 -24.31 14.02 6.37
CA LYS A 176 -25.30 14.57 7.30
C LYS A 176 -25.56 16.06 7.11
N LYS A 177 -24.52 16.84 6.74
CA LYS A 177 -24.61 18.30 6.60
C LYS A 177 -25.06 18.74 5.20
N TYR A 178 -24.49 18.16 4.15
CA TYR A 178 -24.61 18.68 2.79
C TYR A 178 -25.50 17.86 1.87
N TYR A 179 -26.05 16.71 2.37
CA TYR A 179 -26.98 15.88 1.63
C TYR A 179 -28.27 15.69 2.44
N PRO A 180 -29.11 16.74 2.55
CA PRO A 180 -30.29 16.74 3.41
C PRO A 180 -31.27 15.61 3.13
N GLN A 181 -31.30 15.09 1.88
CA GLN A 181 -32.10 13.93 1.47
C GLN A 181 -31.70 12.63 2.16
N TYR A 182 -30.51 12.58 2.78
CA TYR A 182 -29.98 11.41 3.50
C TYR A 182 -29.74 11.68 4.99
N SER A 183 -30.23 12.80 5.52
CA SER A 183 -30.00 13.18 6.91
C SER A 183 -30.57 12.20 7.93
N ASP A 184 -31.71 11.56 7.58
CA ASP A 184 -32.39 10.53 8.36
C ASP A 184 -31.90 9.09 8.12
N CYS A 185 -31.03 8.90 7.11
CA CYS A 185 -30.49 7.58 6.80
C CYS A 185 -29.45 7.15 7.83
N LYS A 186 -29.44 5.86 8.17
CA LYS A 186 -28.28 5.23 8.82
C LYS A 186 -27.09 5.22 7.85
N ILE A 187 -25.86 5.21 8.39
CA ILE A 187 -24.64 5.20 7.60
C ILE A 187 -23.86 3.91 7.83
N ALA A 188 -23.63 3.14 6.76
CA ALA A 188 -22.78 1.96 6.78
C ALA A 188 -21.42 2.28 6.12
N ALA A 189 -20.33 1.89 6.76
CA ALA A 189 -18.99 2.00 6.20
C ALA A 189 -18.52 0.63 5.72
N ILE A 190 -18.23 0.51 4.43
CA ILE A 190 -17.55 -0.66 3.87
C ILE A 190 -16.05 -0.43 3.96
N SER A 191 -15.38 -1.19 4.82
CA SER A 191 -14.07 -0.84 5.34
C SER A 191 -13.07 -2.00 5.33
N PRO A 192 -11.75 -1.70 5.32
CA PRO A 192 -10.70 -2.70 5.46
C PRO A 192 -10.41 -3.10 6.91
N CYS A 193 -11.14 -2.57 7.90
CA CYS A 193 -10.65 -2.57 9.28
C CYS A 193 -11.78 -2.76 10.31
N TYR A 194 -11.63 -3.74 11.21
CA TYR A 194 -12.57 -3.95 12.31
C TYR A 194 -12.56 -2.80 13.34
N SER A 195 -11.42 -2.11 13.52
CA SER A 195 -11.28 -1.04 14.52
C SER A 195 -12.08 0.22 14.19
N LYS A 196 -12.62 0.36 12.98
CA LYS A 196 -13.50 1.48 12.62
C LYS A 196 -14.76 1.54 13.51
N ARG A 197 -15.24 0.39 14.00
CA ARG A 197 -16.34 0.34 14.99
C ARG A 197 -16.07 1.20 16.24
N ARG A 198 -14.81 1.23 16.70
CA ARG A 198 -14.40 2.03 17.86
C ARG A 198 -14.40 3.53 17.56
N GLU A 199 -13.94 3.89 16.37
CA GLU A 199 -13.97 5.27 15.92
C GLU A 199 -15.40 5.80 15.84
N PHE A 200 -16.32 5.02 15.26
CA PHE A 200 -17.73 5.40 15.15
C PHE A 200 -18.39 5.54 16.51
N ALA A 201 -18.13 4.63 17.43
CA ALA A 201 -18.62 4.72 18.80
C ALA A 201 -18.07 5.96 19.54
N ALA A 202 -16.77 6.27 19.37
CA ALA A 202 -16.14 7.42 20.01
C ALA A 202 -16.64 8.77 19.44
N CYS A 203 -17.01 8.81 18.16
CA CYS A 203 -17.47 10.01 17.48
C CYS A 203 -19.01 10.16 17.46
N GLY A 204 -19.76 9.14 17.88
CA GLY A 204 -21.23 9.14 17.90
C GLY A 204 -21.88 9.20 16.52
N ILE A 205 -21.14 8.81 15.44
CA ILE A 205 -21.65 8.80 14.06
C ILE A 205 -21.12 7.55 13.32
N GLY A 206 -21.96 6.96 12.49
CA GLY A 206 -21.70 5.69 11.81
C GLY A 206 -22.40 4.54 12.51
N ASP A 207 -23.32 3.89 11.81
CA ASP A 207 -24.19 2.87 12.41
C ASP A 207 -23.61 1.47 12.22
N TYR A 208 -22.96 1.21 11.06
CA TYR A 208 -22.40 -0.10 10.73
C TYR A 208 -20.97 0.04 10.21
N ASN A 209 -20.10 -0.83 10.68
CA ASN A 209 -18.80 -1.10 10.07
C ASN A 209 -18.83 -2.49 9.45
N VAL A 210 -18.84 -2.58 8.15
CA VAL A 210 -18.87 -3.82 7.37
C VAL A 210 -17.51 -4.02 6.72
N THR A 211 -16.89 -5.18 6.91
CA THR A 211 -15.58 -5.42 6.30
C THR A 211 -15.70 -5.97 4.88
N PHE A 212 -14.68 -5.76 4.06
CA PHE A 212 -14.60 -6.35 2.73
C PHE A 212 -14.66 -7.88 2.79
N ASN A 213 -13.98 -8.47 3.80
CA ASN A 213 -14.01 -9.93 4.02
C ASN A 213 -15.43 -10.45 4.26
N SER A 214 -16.23 -9.73 5.03
CA SER A 214 -17.61 -10.17 5.31
C SER A 214 -18.47 -10.16 4.05
N ILE A 215 -18.29 -9.15 3.17
CA ILE A 215 -18.96 -9.10 1.87
C ILE A 215 -18.48 -10.24 0.98
N GLN A 216 -17.16 -10.46 0.88
CA GLN A 216 -16.58 -11.51 0.05
C GLN A 216 -17.06 -12.89 0.52
N ASN A 217 -16.97 -13.18 1.82
CA ASN A 217 -17.43 -14.44 2.40
C ASN A 217 -18.92 -14.68 2.16
N TRP A 218 -19.72 -13.62 2.20
CA TRP A 218 -21.14 -13.71 1.90
C TRP A 218 -21.38 -14.03 0.43
N MET A 219 -20.69 -13.37 -0.50
CA MET A 219 -20.77 -13.68 -1.93
C MET A 219 -20.33 -15.12 -2.21
N ASP A 220 -19.22 -15.56 -1.64
CA ASP A 220 -18.70 -16.92 -1.78
C ASP A 220 -19.72 -17.95 -1.27
N SER A 221 -20.38 -17.67 -0.14
CA SER A 221 -21.46 -18.53 0.40
C SER A 221 -22.65 -18.66 -0.54
N LYS A 222 -22.89 -17.65 -1.39
CA LYS A 222 -23.94 -17.61 -2.41
C LYS A 222 -23.46 -18.14 -3.77
N LYS A 223 -22.19 -18.48 -3.91
CA LYS A 223 -21.54 -18.80 -5.20
C LYS A 223 -21.70 -17.66 -6.21
N ASP A 224 -21.63 -16.42 -5.71
CA ASP A 224 -21.78 -15.19 -6.48
C ASP A 224 -20.44 -14.48 -6.64
N THR A 225 -20.31 -13.63 -7.63
CA THR A 225 -19.10 -12.86 -7.89
C THR A 225 -19.43 -11.40 -8.15
N ILE A 226 -18.54 -10.52 -7.72
CA ILE A 226 -18.71 -9.07 -7.91
C ILE A 226 -18.88 -8.68 -9.38
N ALA A 227 -18.31 -9.44 -10.31
CA ALA A 227 -18.45 -9.21 -11.75
C ALA A 227 -19.88 -9.33 -12.31
N ASN A 228 -20.78 -9.95 -11.56
CA ASN A 228 -22.19 -10.10 -11.95
C ASN A 228 -22.99 -8.80 -11.77
N TYR A 229 -22.42 -7.79 -11.11
CA TYR A 229 -23.11 -6.54 -10.81
C TYR A 229 -22.70 -5.44 -11.78
N LYS A 230 -23.67 -4.58 -12.10
CA LYS A 230 -23.41 -3.43 -12.98
C LYS A 230 -22.51 -2.43 -12.27
N ALA A 231 -21.47 -1.97 -12.96
CA ALA A 231 -20.63 -0.89 -12.47
C ALA A 231 -21.45 0.41 -12.33
N GLU A 232 -21.44 1.00 -11.14
CA GLU A 232 -22.13 2.25 -10.84
C GLU A 232 -21.20 3.25 -10.17
N ASP A 233 -21.28 4.52 -10.61
CA ASP A 233 -20.52 5.59 -10.03
C ASP A 233 -20.97 5.89 -8.60
N TYR A 234 -20.08 6.54 -7.84
CA TYR A 234 -20.40 7.07 -6.52
C TYR A 234 -21.36 8.28 -6.61
N ASP A 235 -22.15 8.47 -5.58
CA ASP A 235 -23.14 9.56 -5.48
C ASP A 235 -22.54 10.87 -4.94
N ASN A 236 -21.21 10.97 -4.83
CA ASN A 236 -20.47 12.18 -4.44
C ASN A 236 -19.43 12.55 -5.51
N PRO A 237 -18.92 13.80 -5.47
CA PRO A 237 -17.85 14.18 -6.36
C PRO A 237 -16.61 13.29 -6.22
N PRO A 238 -15.92 12.98 -7.32
CA PRO A 238 -14.70 12.16 -7.26
C PRO A 238 -13.58 12.89 -6.51
N ALA A 239 -12.72 12.15 -5.84
CA ALA A 239 -11.44 12.65 -5.37
C ALA A 239 -10.46 12.87 -6.54
N GLU A 240 -9.40 13.66 -6.36
CA GLU A 240 -8.35 13.81 -7.39
C GLU A 240 -7.23 12.81 -7.17
N ARG A 241 -6.63 12.78 -5.99
CA ARG A 241 -5.56 11.83 -5.64
C ARG A 241 -5.70 11.19 -4.26
N ALA A 242 -6.65 11.62 -3.46
CA ALA A 242 -6.84 11.07 -2.12
C ALA A 242 -7.38 9.63 -2.10
N VAL A 243 -7.62 9.01 -3.24
CA VAL A 243 -7.77 7.54 -3.37
C VAL A 243 -6.53 6.80 -2.85
N LEU A 244 -5.37 7.47 -2.84
CA LEU A 244 -4.10 6.95 -2.31
C LEU A 244 -4.07 6.85 -0.78
N PHE A 245 -5.03 7.41 -0.05
CA PHE A 245 -5.02 7.39 1.43
C PHE A 245 -5.02 5.98 2.03
N SER A 246 -5.41 4.98 1.26
CA SER A 246 -5.31 3.59 1.70
C SER A 246 -3.91 3.00 1.57
N SER A 247 -3.03 3.61 0.80
CA SER A 247 -1.65 3.16 0.55
C SER A 247 -0.65 3.83 1.47
N PRO A 248 0.53 3.22 1.68
CA PRO A 248 1.65 3.83 2.38
C PRO A 248 2.04 5.20 1.80
N GLY A 249 2.19 6.20 2.67
CA GLY A 249 2.53 7.56 2.25
C GLY A 249 1.43 8.29 1.46
N GLY A 250 0.21 7.78 1.46
CA GLY A 250 -0.90 8.33 0.66
C GLY A 250 -1.33 9.72 1.09
N LEU A 251 -1.30 10.02 2.38
CA LEU A 251 -1.53 11.37 2.90
C LEU A 251 -0.47 12.33 2.37
N MET A 252 0.81 12.02 2.52
CA MET A 252 1.92 12.85 2.04
C MET A 252 1.79 13.11 0.54
N ARG A 253 1.54 12.06 -0.25
CA ARG A 253 1.37 12.15 -1.72
C ARG A 253 0.18 13.05 -2.10
N THR A 254 -0.84 13.12 -1.28
CA THR A 254 -2.00 13.98 -1.49
C THR A 254 -1.67 15.43 -1.12
N VAL A 255 -1.01 15.66 0.03
CA VAL A 255 -0.55 16.99 0.47
C VAL A 255 0.45 17.60 -0.51
N GLN A 256 1.25 16.80 -1.21
CA GLN A 256 2.23 17.23 -2.20
C GLN A 256 1.63 18.12 -3.33
N ARG A 257 0.31 18.08 -3.51
CA ARG A 257 -0.41 19.02 -4.38
C ARG A 257 -0.24 20.46 -3.94
N TYR A 258 -0.17 20.70 -2.64
CA TYR A 258 -0.14 22.03 -2.02
C TYR A 258 1.27 22.43 -1.58
N ASP A 259 2.05 21.51 -1.05
CA ASP A 259 3.45 21.70 -0.67
C ASP A 259 4.32 20.66 -1.38
N LYS A 260 5.08 21.10 -2.39
CA LYS A 260 5.96 20.23 -3.19
C LYS A 260 7.07 19.62 -2.36
N ASP A 261 7.48 20.29 -1.29
CA ASP A 261 8.60 19.90 -0.43
C ASP A 261 8.15 19.06 0.76
N ILE A 262 6.85 18.75 0.86
CA ILE A 262 6.29 18.00 2.00
C ILE A 262 6.97 16.65 2.20
N ASN A 263 7.46 16.01 1.14
CA ASN A 263 8.14 14.71 1.22
C ASN A 263 9.38 14.77 2.13
N SER A 264 10.16 15.83 2.05
CA SER A 264 11.35 16.04 2.90
C SER A 264 11.00 16.35 4.37
N LYS A 265 9.76 16.80 4.61
CA LYS A 265 9.23 17.19 5.92
C LYS A 265 8.35 16.09 6.55
N THR A 266 8.19 14.94 5.86
CA THR A 266 7.29 13.87 6.29
C THR A 266 8.04 12.59 6.61
N ARG A 267 7.75 12.02 7.78
CA ARG A 267 8.08 10.63 8.08
C ARG A 267 6.92 9.74 7.64
N LYS A 268 7.19 8.85 6.71
CA LYS A 268 6.30 7.76 6.35
C LYS A 268 6.69 6.53 7.16
N ILE A 269 5.73 5.94 7.84
CA ILE A 269 5.98 4.74 8.65
C ILE A 269 4.70 3.90 8.73
N GLU A 270 4.81 2.66 8.35
CA GLU A 270 3.73 1.68 8.35
C GLU A 270 4.23 0.30 8.77
N GLY A 271 3.28 -0.53 9.17
CA GLY A 271 3.54 -1.89 9.59
C GLY A 271 3.83 -2.04 11.09
N SER A 272 3.40 -3.18 11.60
CA SER A 272 3.74 -3.64 12.96
C SER A 272 4.93 -4.61 12.88
N PRO A 273 5.95 -4.48 13.73
CA PRO A 273 6.03 -3.63 14.94
C PRO A 273 6.64 -2.23 14.71
N GLU A 274 7.08 -1.88 13.51
CA GLU A 274 7.92 -0.71 13.20
C GLU A 274 7.25 0.60 13.62
N VAL A 275 5.94 0.75 13.32
CA VAL A 275 5.20 1.97 13.67
C VAL A 275 5.15 2.19 15.20
N TYR A 276 5.05 1.13 15.98
CA TYR A 276 5.02 1.23 17.45
C TYR A 276 6.38 1.56 18.05
N HIS A 277 7.45 1.01 17.48
CA HIS A 277 8.82 1.38 17.84
C HIS A 277 9.09 2.85 17.52
N TYR A 278 8.62 3.29 16.37
CA TYR A 278 8.76 4.70 16.00
C TYR A 278 7.96 5.63 16.91
N MET A 279 6.74 5.27 17.33
CA MET A 279 5.97 6.07 18.28
C MET A 279 6.66 6.17 19.63
N ALA A 280 7.29 5.12 20.10
CA ALA A 280 8.10 5.15 21.31
C ALA A 280 9.33 6.08 21.16
N TYR A 281 10.05 5.97 20.04
CA TYR A 281 11.14 6.87 19.70
C TYR A 281 10.69 8.34 19.60
N LEU A 282 9.57 8.60 18.91
CA LEU A 282 9.03 9.95 18.72
C LEU A 282 8.69 10.61 20.05
N SER A 283 8.03 9.85 20.97
CA SER A 283 7.74 10.29 22.32
C SER A 283 9.00 10.74 23.06
N GLU A 284 10.05 9.93 22.97
CA GLU A 284 11.33 10.23 23.61
C GLU A 284 12.05 11.43 22.95
N ALA A 285 12.04 11.52 21.62
CA ALA A 285 12.64 12.61 20.85
C ALA A 285 11.98 13.96 21.19
N ILE A 286 10.66 13.98 21.27
CA ILE A 286 9.90 15.18 21.68
C ILE A 286 10.25 15.57 23.12
N ARG A 287 10.28 14.60 24.04
CA ARG A 287 10.56 14.86 25.47
C ARG A 287 11.96 15.43 25.70
N LYS A 288 12.95 14.90 24.99
CA LYS A 288 14.36 15.32 25.13
C LYS A 288 14.70 16.62 24.40
N SER A 289 13.82 17.12 23.52
CA SER A 289 14.04 18.31 22.66
C SER A 289 15.32 18.26 21.80
N ASN A 290 15.95 17.10 21.60
CA ASN A 290 17.28 16.92 21.03
C ASN A 290 17.33 16.13 19.73
N GLY A 291 16.18 15.77 19.12
CA GLY A 291 16.14 14.99 17.90
C GLY A 291 15.43 15.70 16.74
N PRO A 292 15.74 15.34 15.50
CA PRO A 292 14.99 15.82 14.34
C PRO A 292 13.57 15.25 14.40
N VAL A 293 12.58 16.14 14.47
CA VAL A 293 11.15 15.78 14.42
C VAL A 293 10.58 16.22 13.09
N PHE A 294 10.02 15.29 12.33
CA PHE A 294 9.35 15.60 11.06
C PHE A 294 8.07 16.41 11.30
N LYS A 295 7.77 17.32 10.38
CA LYS A 295 6.58 18.17 10.46
C LYS A 295 5.28 17.39 10.38
N LEU A 296 5.27 16.31 9.59
CA LEU A 296 4.15 15.41 9.39
C LEU A 296 4.61 13.97 9.59
N ILE A 297 3.85 13.22 10.39
CA ILE A 297 4.04 11.78 10.53
C ILE A 297 2.86 11.11 9.80
N ASP A 298 3.13 10.61 8.62
CA ASP A 298 2.18 9.82 7.82
C ASP A 298 2.31 8.35 8.23
N CYS A 299 1.38 7.86 9.04
CA CYS A 299 1.52 6.57 9.70
C CYS A 299 0.26 5.71 9.60
N LEU A 300 0.48 4.41 9.33
CA LEU A 300 -0.57 3.40 9.28
C LEU A 300 -0.13 2.13 10.02
N ASN A 301 -1.07 1.42 10.65
CA ASN A 301 -0.77 0.18 11.38
C ASN A 301 -0.36 -0.98 10.46
N CYS A 302 -0.99 -1.10 9.30
CA CYS A 302 -0.81 -2.24 8.41
C CYS A 302 0.29 -1.98 7.39
N ALA A 303 1.14 -2.97 7.06
CA ALA A 303 2.31 -2.84 6.20
C ALA A 303 1.97 -2.38 4.76
N MET A 304 0.84 -2.84 4.20
CA MET A 304 0.34 -2.38 2.90
C MET A 304 -0.62 -1.17 3.04
N GLY A 305 -0.48 -0.37 4.12
CA GLY A 305 -1.51 0.59 4.47
C GLY A 305 -2.86 -0.09 4.74
N CYS A 306 -3.95 0.63 4.55
CA CYS A 306 -5.30 0.06 4.72
C CYS A 306 -5.63 -1.06 3.71
N ASN A 307 -4.91 -1.13 2.58
CA ASN A 307 -5.12 -2.15 1.56
C ASN A 307 -4.81 -3.57 2.06
N GLY A 308 -3.90 -3.71 3.04
CA GLY A 308 -3.62 -4.95 3.76
C GLY A 308 -4.27 -5.01 5.15
N GLY A 309 -5.36 -4.31 5.37
CA GLY A 309 -6.09 -4.30 6.63
C GLY A 309 -6.65 -5.67 7.02
N PRO A 310 -6.93 -5.91 8.31
CA PRO A 310 -7.40 -7.22 8.80
C PRO A 310 -8.80 -7.59 8.28
N GLY A 311 -9.56 -6.63 7.75
CA GLY A 311 -10.85 -6.85 7.10
C GLY A 311 -10.78 -7.00 5.58
N THR A 312 -9.58 -7.26 5.01
CA THR A 312 -9.35 -7.50 3.58
C THR A 312 -8.78 -8.89 3.33
N GLY A 313 -9.03 -9.47 2.16
CA GLY A 313 -8.39 -10.71 1.68
C GLY A 313 -6.99 -10.49 1.07
N ASN A 314 -6.40 -9.30 1.22
CA ASN A 314 -5.17 -8.96 0.49
C ASN A 314 -3.87 -9.34 1.23
N ARG A 315 -3.96 -9.72 2.50
CA ARG A 315 -2.78 -10.22 3.24
C ARG A 315 -2.31 -11.53 2.62
N GLY A 316 -1.09 -11.56 2.14
CA GLY A 316 -0.53 -12.70 1.41
C GLY A 316 -0.49 -12.53 -0.12
N LYS A 317 -1.15 -11.50 -0.67
CA LYS A 317 -0.92 -11.06 -2.05
C LYS A 317 0.39 -10.27 -2.13
N HIS A 318 1.01 -10.25 -3.31
CA HIS A 318 2.18 -9.41 -3.52
C HIS A 318 1.82 -7.93 -3.40
N LEU A 319 2.73 -7.14 -2.81
CA LEU A 319 2.49 -5.71 -2.57
C LEU A 319 2.20 -4.96 -3.87
N ASP A 320 2.98 -5.25 -4.92
CA ASP A 320 2.85 -4.59 -6.21
C ASP A 320 1.49 -4.84 -6.87
N ASP A 321 0.93 -6.06 -6.74
CA ASP A 321 -0.40 -6.38 -7.28
C ASP A 321 -1.49 -5.54 -6.59
N VAL A 322 -1.35 -5.35 -5.29
CA VAL A 322 -2.30 -4.57 -4.48
C VAL A 322 -2.17 -3.08 -4.78
N GLU A 323 -0.94 -2.55 -4.82
CA GLU A 323 -0.70 -1.14 -5.10
C GLU A 323 -1.05 -0.76 -6.54
N TYR A 324 -0.77 -1.62 -7.50
CA TYR A 324 -1.11 -1.38 -8.90
C TYR A 324 -2.59 -1.02 -9.09
N LEU A 325 -3.50 -1.72 -8.43
CA LEU A 325 -4.94 -1.45 -8.52
C LEU A 325 -5.33 -0.08 -7.94
N ILE A 326 -4.67 0.34 -6.88
CA ILE A 326 -4.89 1.67 -6.29
C ILE A 326 -4.32 2.77 -7.19
N GLU A 327 -3.13 2.56 -7.76
CA GLU A 327 -2.52 3.50 -8.71
C GLU A 327 -3.35 3.63 -9.99
N GLN A 328 -3.90 2.54 -10.52
CA GLN A 328 -4.81 2.59 -11.67
C GLN A 328 -6.04 3.46 -11.34
N ARG A 329 -6.69 3.21 -10.22
CA ARG A 329 -7.80 4.05 -9.75
C ARG A 329 -7.38 5.52 -9.61
N GLN A 330 -6.19 5.78 -9.09
CA GLN A 330 -5.67 7.15 -8.96
C GLN A 330 -5.49 7.83 -10.32
N MET A 331 -4.96 7.12 -11.31
CA MET A 331 -4.81 7.65 -12.66
C MET A 331 -6.17 7.99 -13.28
N GLU A 332 -7.18 7.15 -13.09
CA GLU A 332 -8.55 7.39 -13.58
C GLU A 332 -9.18 8.61 -12.92
N THR A 333 -9.10 8.71 -11.59
CA THR A 333 -9.68 9.85 -10.87
C THR A 333 -8.97 11.15 -11.20
N ARG A 334 -7.65 11.13 -11.36
CA ARG A 334 -6.85 12.29 -11.74
C ARG A 334 -7.21 12.80 -13.14
N LYS A 335 -7.50 11.92 -14.10
CA LYS A 335 -7.96 12.29 -15.44
C LYS A 335 -9.24 13.15 -15.39
N LYS A 336 -10.15 12.90 -14.42
CA LYS A 336 -11.39 13.68 -14.25
C LYS A 336 -11.13 15.16 -13.90
N TYR A 337 -9.96 15.49 -13.36
CA TYR A 337 -9.54 16.84 -12.98
C TYR A 337 -8.52 17.47 -13.94
N GLN A 338 -8.03 16.72 -14.94
CA GLN A 338 -7.10 17.27 -15.91
C GLN A 338 -7.79 18.33 -16.78
N PRO A 339 -7.13 19.46 -17.01
CA PRO A 339 -7.66 20.50 -17.89
C PRO A 339 -7.70 19.99 -19.32
N LYS A 340 -8.86 20.14 -19.96
CA LYS A 340 -9.08 19.73 -21.36
C LYS A 340 -8.52 20.74 -22.37
N ASN A 341 -8.21 21.97 -21.95
CA ASN A 341 -7.65 23.04 -22.79
C ASN A 341 -6.77 23.99 -21.96
N ILE A 342 -6.03 24.86 -22.66
CA ILE A 342 -5.11 25.86 -22.08
C ILE A 342 -5.81 26.80 -21.08
N PHE A 343 -7.03 27.25 -21.37
CA PHE A 343 -7.80 28.11 -20.48
C PHE A 343 -8.18 27.38 -19.17
N GLN A 344 -8.55 26.13 -19.26
CA GLN A 344 -8.82 25.33 -18.08
C GLN A 344 -7.56 25.06 -17.27
N LYS A 345 -6.37 25.01 -17.87
CA LYS A 345 -5.08 24.81 -17.17
C LYS A 345 -4.76 25.95 -16.21
N LEU A 346 -5.11 27.18 -16.57
CA LEU A 346 -4.97 28.36 -15.70
C LEU A 346 -5.94 28.33 -14.50
N PHE A 347 -7.08 27.67 -14.62
CA PHE A 347 -8.13 27.62 -13.59
C PHE A 347 -8.33 26.24 -12.96
N ALA A 348 -7.61 25.21 -13.39
CA ALA A 348 -7.80 23.81 -12.94
C ALA A 348 -7.58 23.64 -11.44
N ARG A 349 -6.60 24.34 -10.86
CA ARG A 349 -6.32 24.32 -9.43
C ARG A 349 -7.52 24.81 -8.61
N ASN A 350 -8.27 25.77 -9.13
CA ASN A 350 -9.44 26.35 -8.47
C ASN A 350 -10.70 25.45 -8.51
N LYS A 351 -10.75 24.44 -9.40
CA LYS A 351 -11.97 23.61 -9.54
C LYS A 351 -12.16 22.68 -8.34
N LEU A 352 -11.12 21.94 -7.94
CA LEU A 352 -11.17 21.05 -6.78
C LEU A 352 -11.29 21.87 -5.49
N GLU A 353 -10.51 22.94 -5.35
CA GLU A 353 -10.57 23.80 -4.15
C GLU A 353 -11.97 24.39 -3.96
N LYS A 354 -12.54 24.97 -5.00
CA LYS A 354 -13.92 25.49 -4.99
C LYS A 354 -14.95 24.39 -4.68
N LEU A 355 -14.69 23.16 -5.12
CA LEU A 355 -15.55 22.05 -4.81
C LEU A 355 -15.44 21.68 -3.33
N LEU A 356 -14.21 21.57 -2.80
CA LEU A 356 -13.98 21.27 -1.38
C LEU A 356 -14.54 22.37 -0.47
N ASP A 357 -14.46 23.65 -0.88
CA ASP A 357 -15.02 24.77 -0.12
C ASP A 357 -16.53 24.67 0.06
N LYS A 358 -17.25 24.03 -0.87
CA LYS A 358 -18.71 23.79 -0.72
C LYS A 358 -19.05 22.81 0.39
N TYR A 359 -18.10 21.92 0.74
CA TYR A 359 -18.25 20.91 1.77
C TYR A 359 -17.41 21.22 3.01
N TRP A 360 -16.97 22.49 3.13
CA TRP A 360 -16.12 22.93 4.21
C TRP A 360 -16.85 23.92 5.14
N GLU A 361 -16.74 23.62 6.42
CA GLU A 361 -17.15 24.52 7.49
C GLU A 361 -16.11 24.41 8.61
N ASP A 362 -15.64 25.54 9.14
CA ASP A 362 -14.63 25.55 10.20
C ASP A 362 -15.17 24.85 11.46
N GLY A 363 -14.41 23.95 12.03
CA GLY A 363 -14.79 23.17 13.19
C GLY A 363 -15.69 21.94 12.93
N LEU A 364 -16.36 21.84 11.78
CA LEU A 364 -17.23 20.68 11.48
C LEU A 364 -16.49 19.34 11.59
N TYR A 365 -15.26 19.31 11.12
CA TYR A 365 -14.44 18.12 11.03
C TYR A 365 -13.39 18.03 12.15
N SER A 366 -13.59 18.78 13.21
CA SER A 366 -12.69 18.71 14.36
C SER A 366 -12.91 17.44 15.18
N ARG A 367 -11.83 16.94 15.76
CA ARG A 367 -11.80 15.78 16.65
C ARG A 367 -10.93 16.04 17.87
N SER A 368 -11.38 15.59 19.02
CA SER A 368 -10.61 15.52 20.26
C SER A 368 -10.30 14.06 20.60
N TYR A 369 -9.28 13.85 21.40
CA TYR A 369 -8.80 12.53 21.84
C TYR A 369 -8.82 12.47 23.35
N ILE A 370 -8.92 11.27 23.88
CA ILE A 370 -9.08 11.03 25.33
C ILE A 370 -7.87 10.26 25.83
N ASP A 371 -7.25 10.72 26.90
CA ASP A 371 -6.25 9.93 27.62
C ASP A 371 -6.95 8.76 28.32
N ARG A 372 -6.65 7.54 27.83
CA ARG A 372 -7.16 6.26 28.35
C ARG A 372 -6.10 5.51 29.14
N SER A 373 -4.95 6.09 29.39
CA SER A 373 -3.83 5.41 30.07
C SER A 373 -4.17 4.97 31.50
N ALA A 374 -5.16 5.62 32.13
CA ALA A 374 -5.66 5.24 33.44
C ALA A 374 -6.19 3.79 33.44
N ILE A 375 -6.92 3.39 32.40
CA ILE A 375 -7.45 2.02 32.26
C ILE A 375 -6.30 0.99 32.24
N PHE A 376 -5.25 1.28 31.47
CA PHE A 376 -4.08 0.42 31.43
C PHE A 376 -3.39 0.32 32.81
N LYS A 377 -3.19 1.45 33.49
CA LYS A 377 -2.53 1.51 34.80
C LYS A 377 -3.35 0.81 35.91
N GLU A 378 -4.67 0.81 35.77
CA GLU A 378 -5.56 0.10 36.71
C GLU A 378 -5.53 -1.42 36.49
N MET A 379 -5.48 -1.86 35.22
CA MET A 379 -5.57 -3.28 34.85
C MET A 379 -4.22 -4.00 34.77
N VAL A 380 -3.11 -3.26 34.63
CA VAL A 380 -1.77 -3.84 34.44
C VAL A 380 -0.82 -3.24 35.47
N ILE A 381 -0.32 -4.11 36.32
CA ILE A 381 0.70 -3.77 37.32
C ILE A 381 2.04 -3.62 36.60
N ASP A 382 2.74 -2.53 36.84
CA ASP A 382 4.14 -2.36 36.45
C ASP A 382 5.02 -2.88 37.62
N PRO A 383 5.58 -4.10 37.53
CA PRO A 383 6.24 -4.73 38.66
C PRO A 383 7.63 -4.13 38.90
N SER A 384 8.04 -4.11 40.15
CA SER A 384 9.41 -3.78 40.52
C SER A 384 10.38 -4.88 40.06
N GLU A 385 11.66 -4.52 39.93
CA GLU A 385 12.72 -5.47 39.56
C GLU A 385 12.79 -6.65 40.54
N GLN A 386 12.54 -6.41 41.85
CA GLN A 386 12.49 -7.46 42.86
C GLN A 386 11.37 -8.49 42.62
N GLN A 387 10.19 -8.02 42.16
CA GLN A 387 9.08 -8.91 41.83
C GLN A 387 9.40 -9.76 40.58
N ILE A 388 10.03 -9.14 39.57
CA ILE A 388 10.49 -9.87 38.38
C ILE A 388 11.52 -10.94 38.75
N GLN A 389 12.50 -10.60 39.59
CA GLN A 389 13.52 -11.52 40.07
C GLN A 389 12.93 -12.66 40.88
N ALA A 390 11.90 -12.39 41.70
CA ALA A 390 11.19 -13.43 42.42
C ALA A 390 10.50 -14.46 41.47
N VAL A 391 9.93 -13.99 40.35
CA VAL A 391 9.40 -14.90 39.33
C VAL A 391 10.52 -15.65 38.63
N PHE A 392 11.65 -15.03 38.31
CA PHE A 392 12.79 -15.71 37.72
C PHE A 392 13.31 -16.81 38.62
N THR A 393 13.47 -16.58 39.92
CA THR A 393 13.86 -17.60 40.89
C THR A 393 12.87 -18.77 40.88
N ARG A 394 11.57 -18.52 40.88
CA ARG A 394 10.54 -19.56 40.79
C ARG A 394 10.55 -20.31 39.47
N MET A 395 11.05 -19.71 38.43
CA MET A 395 11.20 -20.31 37.09
C MET A 395 12.58 -20.96 36.89
N HIS A 396 13.36 -21.13 37.95
CA HIS A 396 14.74 -21.64 37.89
C HIS A 396 15.68 -20.81 37.00
N LYS A 397 15.44 -19.48 36.91
CA LYS A 397 16.26 -18.55 36.15
C LYS A 397 17.13 -17.76 37.12
N THR A 398 18.18 -18.41 37.63
CA THR A 398 19.04 -17.83 38.67
C THR A 398 20.30 -17.18 38.13
N SER A 399 20.65 -17.44 36.87
CA SER A 399 21.82 -16.86 36.21
C SER A 399 21.44 -16.23 34.87
N SER A 400 22.32 -15.42 34.31
CA SER A 400 22.12 -14.81 32.98
C SER A 400 22.04 -15.87 31.87
N SER A 401 22.67 -17.01 32.01
CA SER A 401 22.58 -18.14 31.07
C SER A 401 21.20 -18.79 31.00
N ASP A 402 20.38 -18.64 32.06
CA ASP A 402 19.03 -19.19 32.11
C ASP A 402 18.00 -18.26 31.43
N ILE A 403 18.40 -17.02 31.15
CA ILE A 403 17.55 -15.97 30.51
C ILE A 403 17.70 -16.07 28.99
N LEU A 404 17.15 -17.12 28.40
CA LEU A 404 17.32 -17.46 26.99
C LEU A 404 16.65 -16.48 26.02
N ASN A 405 15.68 -15.71 26.45
CA ASN A 405 14.89 -14.78 25.62
C ASN A 405 14.35 -15.43 24.32
N CYS A 406 14.03 -16.72 24.36
CA CYS A 406 13.73 -17.53 23.17
C CYS A 406 12.39 -17.21 22.47
N GLY A 407 11.51 -16.47 23.14
CA GLY A 407 10.22 -16.06 22.57
C GLY A 407 9.14 -17.14 22.48
N ALA A 408 9.43 -18.40 22.81
CA ALA A 408 8.49 -19.54 22.67
C ALA A 408 7.18 -19.37 23.46
N CYS A 409 7.20 -18.62 24.56
CA CYS A 409 6.03 -18.26 25.35
C CYS A 409 5.17 -17.13 24.75
N GLY A 410 5.54 -16.59 23.58
CA GLY A 410 4.86 -15.46 22.91
C GLY A 410 5.37 -14.07 23.32
N TYR A 411 6.24 -13.96 24.31
CA TYR A 411 6.84 -12.68 24.72
C TYR A 411 8.25 -12.53 24.12
N ARG A 412 8.71 -11.28 23.91
CA ARG A 412 10.00 -11.01 23.27
C ARG A 412 11.19 -11.45 24.11
N ASN A 413 11.07 -11.36 25.43
CA ASN A 413 12.10 -11.71 26.39
C ASN A 413 11.48 -12.32 27.66
N CYS A 414 12.33 -12.86 28.51
CA CYS A 414 11.91 -13.50 29.76
C CYS A 414 11.30 -12.52 30.76
N GLU A 415 11.77 -11.26 30.75
CA GLU A 415 11.25 -10.19 31.61
C GLU A 415 9.77 -9.89 31.30
N GLN A 416 9.42 -9.71 30.02
CA GLN A 416 8.02 -9.50 29.61
C GLN A 416 7.13 -10.70 30.00
N MET A 417 7.65 -11.91 29.95
CA MET A 417 6.92 -13.09 30.45
C MET A 417 6.73 -13.03 31.97
N ALA A 418 7.75 -12.63 32.72
CA ALA A 418 7.64 -12.46 34.18
C ALA A 418 6.60 -11.38 34.53
N VAL A 419 6.61 -10.25 33.83
CA VAL A 419 5.58 -9.22 33.95
C VAL A 419 4.18 -9.78 33.69
N ALA A 420 4.03 -10.60 32.65
CA ALA A 420 2.74 -11.22 32.32
C ALA A 420 2.30 -12.23 33.39
N ILE A 421 3.23 -13.00 33.99
CA ILE A 421 2.95 -13.94 35.10
C ILE A 421 2.48 -13.16 36.35
N ILE A 422 3.15 -12.06 36.69
CA ILE A 422 2.78 -11.21 37.84
C ILE A 422 1.36 -10.65 37.66
N ASN A 423 1.01 -10.31 36.41
CA ASN A 423 -0.32 -9.83 36.08
C ASN A 423 -1.38 -10.94 35.87
N GLY A 424 -1.06 -12.21 36.12
CA GLY A 424 -1.99 -13.32 35.94
C GLY A 424 -2.33 -13.61 34.46
N LEU A 425 -1.58 -13.04 33.53
CA LEU A 425 -1.82 -13.16 32.08
C LEU A 425 -1.06 -14.31 31.42
N ASN A 426 -0.18 -14.96 32.19
CA ASN A 426 0.54 -16.15 31.75
C ASN A 426 0.92 -16.99 32.97
N LYS A 427 1.43 -18.20 32.74
CA LYS A 427 1.87 -19.14 33.79
C LYS A 427 3.25 -19.72 33.46
N MET A 428 3.95 -20.18 34.48
CA MET A 428 5.33 -20.67 34.35
C MET A 428 5.45 -21.89 33.42
N GLU A 429 4.42 -22.74 33.42
CA GLU A 429 4.33 -23.95 32.59
C GLU A 429 4.29 -23.66 31.09
N ASN A 430 4.02 -22.45 30.69
CA ASN A 430 4.12 -22.01 29.28
C ASN A 430 5.57 -21.65 28.89
N CYS A 431 6.52 -21.67 29.83
CA CYS A 431 7.95 -21.54 29.54
C CYS A 431 8.56 -22.92 29.30
N ARG A 432 9.01 -23.15 28.04
CA ARG A 432 9.63 -24.43 27.68
C ARG A 432 10.85 -24.75 28.55
N HIS A 433 11.70 -23.77 28.82
CA HIS A 433 12.87 -23.93 29.67
C HIS A 433 12.50 -24.37 31.11
N TYR A 434 11.50 -23.74 31.71
CA TYR A 434 10.97 -24.10 33.02
C TYR A 434 10.45 -25.54 33.03
N VAL A 435 9.65 -25.92 32.02
CA VAL A 435 9.10 -27.27 31.92
C VAL A 435 10.20 -28.32 31.76
N GLU A 436 11.27 -28.00 31.06
CA GLU A 436 12.43 -28.90 30.90
C GLU A 436 13.17 -29.09 32.23
N ILE A 437 13.42 -28.01 32.99
CA ILE A 437 14.05 -28.09 34.30
C ILE A 437 13.18 -28.87 35.29
N GLU A 438 11.90 -28.55 35.37
CA GLU A 438 10.96 -29.27 36.24
C GLU A 438 10.91 -30.76 35.93
N LYS A 439 10.99 -31.14 34.67
CA LYS A 439 11.09 -32.53 34.27
C LYS A 439 12.39 -33.17 34.76
N THR A 440 13.48 -32.43 34.75
CA THR A 440 14.79 -32.90 35.22
C THR A 440 14.79 -33.11 36.73
N LEU A 441 14.25 -32.13 37.48
CA LEU A 441 14.20 -32.18 38.94
C LEU A 441 13.30 -33.32 39.49
N ARG A 442 12.19 -33.63 38.82
CA ARG A 442 11.30 -34.74 39.20
C ARG A 442 11.90 -36.12 38.96
N ASN A 443 12.92 -36.18 38.11
CA ASN A 443 13.58 -37.47 37.82
C ASN A 443 14.65 -37.85 38.82
N GLU A 444 15.20 -36.93 39.63
CA GLU A 444 16.31 -37.21 40.55
C GLU A 444 15.90 -38.14 41.69
N GLU A 445 14.66 -38.12 42.13
CA GLU A 445 14.17 -39.01 43.20
C GLU A 445 13.95 -40.49 42.75
N SER A 446 13.74 -40.67 41.43
CA SER A 446 13.59 -41.99 40.79
C SER A 446 14.95 -42.68 40.53
N VAL A 447 16.04 -41.93 40.64
CA VAL A 447 17.37 -42.38 40.22
C VAL A 447 17.97 -43.40 41.17
N LYS A 448 17.68 -43.35 42.50
CA LYS A 448 18.23 -44.27 43.48
C LYS A 448 17.77 -45.73 43.30
N GLN A 449 16.57 -45.96 42.78
CA GLN A 449 16.07 -47.32 42.47
C GLN A 449 16.52 -47.85 41.09
N LYS A 450 17.01 -46.96 40.24
CA LYS A 450 17.35 -47.27 38.85
C LYS A 450 18.84 -47.53 38.60
N LEU A 451 19.70 -47.44 39.62
CA LEU A 451 21.14 -47.52 39.41
C LEU A 451 21.54 -48.87 38.75
N ASN A 452 20.92 -49.98 39.18
CA ASN A 452 21.19 -51.29 38.57
C ASN A 452 20.60 -51.44 37.16
N THR A 453 19.45 -50.81 36.92
CA THR A 453 18.85 -50.75 35.56
C THR A 453 19.64 -49.77 34.67
N VAL A 454 20.23 -48.72 35.26
CA VAL A 454 21.05 -47.71 34.57
C VAL A 454 22.33 -48.32 34.02
N TYR A 455 22.97 -49.26 34.72
CA TYR A 455 24.17 -49.91 34.20
C TYR A 455 23.87 -50.65 32.88
N ASP A 456 22.82 -51.50 32.85
CA ASP A 456 22.47 -52.25 31.65
C ASP A 456 21.90 -51.34 30.57
N HIS A 457 21.13 -50.31 30.96
CA HIS A 457 20.64 -49.31 30.02
C HIS A 457 21.78 -48.44 29.45
N THR A 458 22.74 -48.04 30.31
CA THR A 458 23.86 -47.19 29.87
C THR A 458 24.78 -47.93 28.89
N LEU A 459 25.03 -49.25 29.15
CA LEU A 459 25.75 -50.09 28.20
C LEU A 459 25.00 -50.23 26.86
N GLY A 460 23.67 -50.37 26.94
CA GLY A 460 22.83 -50.40 25.72
C GLY A 460 22.85 -49.08 24.96
N GLU A 461 22.77 -47.96 25.68
CA GLU A 461 22.82 -46.62 25.07
C GLU A 461 24.23 -46.28 24.55
N MET A 462 25.29 -46.69 25.22
CA MET A 462 26.66 -46.53 24.73
C MET A 462 26.89 -47.29 23.42
N ASN A 463 26.34 -48.53 23.31
CA ASN A 463 26.38 -49.26 22.05
C ASN A 463 25.55 -48.58 20.95
N LYS A 464 24.41 -47.96 21.30
CA LYS A 464 23.64 -47.11 20.36
C LYS A 464 24.41 -45.84 19.98
N ASN A 465 25.10 -45.23 20.97
CA ASN A 465 25.95 -44.06 20.69
C ASN A 465 27.10 -44.43 19.76
N LEU A 466 27.73 -45.58 19.90
CA LEU A 466 28.73 -46.09 18.94
C LEU A 466 28.12 -46.19 17.54
N GLY A 467 26.90 -46.75 17.42
CA GLY A 467 26.15 -46.78 16.18
C GLY A 467 25.81 -45.38 15.68
N GLY A 468 25.44 -44.47 16.59
CA GLY A 468 25.17 -43.06 16.29
C GLY A 468 26.41 -42.30 15.80
N ILE A 469 27.57 -42.51 16.45
CA ILE A 469 28.85 -41.93 16.03
C ILE A 469 29.27 -42.46 14.64
N SER A 470 29.03 -43.76 14.39
CA SER A 470 29.26 -44.34 13.08
C SER A 470 28.36 -43.68 12.00
N SER A 471 27.07 -43.51 12.33
CA SER A 471 26.12 -42.78 11.45
C SER A 471 26.48 -41.31 11.29
N LEU A 472 26.93 -40.65 12.37
CA LEU A 472 27.42 -39.27 12.31
C LEU A 472 28.63 -39.15 11.38
N SER A 473 29.56 -40.12 11.44
CA SER A 473 30.71 -40.16 10.53
C SER A 473 30.29 -40.29 9.05
N LEU A 474 29.25 -41.09 8.77
CA LEU A 474 28.67 -41.20 7.45
C LEU A 474 27.99 -39.89 7.00
N ASN A 475 27.17 -39.32 7.89
CA ASN A 475 26.47 -38.05 7.61
C ASN A 475 27.46 -36.87 7.41
N ILE A 476 28.57 -36.88 8.15
CA ILE A 476 29.67 -35.92 7.93
C ILE A 476 30.25 -36.09 6.54
N GLY A 477 30.44 -37.35 6.08
CA GLY A 477 30.88 -37.63 4.71
C GLY A 477 29.88 -37.11 3.67
N GLU A 478 28.60 -37.35 3.86
CA GLU A 478 27.55 -36.84 2.98
C GLU A 478 27.49 -35.31 3.04
N THR A 479 27.55 -34.72 4.24
CA THR A 479 27.56 -33.25 4.42
C THR A 479 28.76 -32.62 3.70
N ALA A 480 29.95 -33.25 3.82
CA ALA A 480 31.14 -32.80 3.09
C ALA A 480 30.90 -32.78 1.55
N ASN A 481 30.26 -33.83 1.04
CA ASN A 481 29.89 -33.90 -0.36
C ASN A 481 28.87 -32.83 -0.76
N HIS A 482 27.88 -32.57 0.12
CA HIS A 482 26.89 -31.49 -0.10
C HIS A 482 27.53 -30.10 -0.04
N VAL A 483 28.47 -29.89 0.88
CA VAL A 483 29.22 -28.63 0.96
C VAL A 483 30.05 -28.42 -0.30
N LEU A 484 30.74 -29.46 -0.78
CA LEU A 484 31.51 -29.41 -2.02
C LEU A 484 30.59 -29.11 -3.21
N SER A 485 29.48 -29.80 -3.32
CA SER A 485 28.48 -29.57 -4.38
C SER A 485 27.89 -28.15 -4.30
N SER A 486 27.59 -27.69 -3.08
CA SER A 486 27.08 -26.32 -2.85
C SER A 486 28.13 -25.26 -3.22
N SER A 487 29.41 -25.53 -2.87
CA SER A 487 30.52 -24.62 -3.24
C SER A 487 30.58 -24.47 -4.76
N THR A 488 30.56 -25.60 -5.48
CA THR A 488 30.57 -25.57 -6.95
C THR A 488 29.35 -24.84 -7.51
N ALA A 489 28.16 -25.05 -6.94
CA ALA A 489 26.96 -24.37 -7.37
C ALA A 489 27.02 -22.85 -7.11
N ILE A 490 27.56 -22.43 -5.99
CA ILE A 490 27.74 -21.01 -5.67
C ILE A 490 28.82 -20.37 -6.55
N GLU A 491 29.93 -21.08 -6.81
CA GLU A 491 30.95 -20.61 -7.76
C GLU A 491 30.34 -20.36 -9.14
N GLN A 492 29.51 -21.30 -9.60
CA GLN A 492 28.76 -21.14 -10.86
C GLN A 492 27.77 -19.95 -10.78
N MET A 493 27.13 -19.76 -9.63
CA MET A 493 26.22 -18.62 -9.43
C MET A 493 26.98 -17.28 -9.47
N VAL A 494 28.15 -17.20 -8.84
CA VAL A 494 29.00 -16.00 -8.88
C VAL A 494 29.45 -15.73 -10.33
N GLU A 495 29.84 -16.75 -11.08
CA GLU A 495 30.22 -16.59 -12.48
C GLU A 495 29.03 -16.19 -13.37
N ASN A 496 27.87 -16.78 -13.13
CA ASN A 496 26.63 -16.35 -13.80
C ASN A 496 26.29 -14.88 -13.48
N THR A 497 26.43 -14.49 -12.22
CA THR A 497 26.23 -13.08 -11.80
C THR A 497 27.17 -12.14 -12.54
N ARG A 498 28.44 -12.54 -12.71
CA ARG A 498 29.42 -11.81 -13.50
C ARG A 498 29.03 -11.70 -14.99
N SER A 499 28.52 -12.79 -15.54
CA SER A 499 28.03 -12.82 -16.93
C SER A 499 26.81 -11.90 -17.10
N ILE A 500 25.89 -11.90 -16.11
CA ILE A 500 24.74 -11.00 -16.11
C ILE A 500 25.22 -9.54 -16.04
N HIS A 501 26.19 -9.25 -15.20
CA HIS A 501 26.75 -7.88 -15.09
C HIS A 501 27.34 -7.41 -16.43
N GLN A 502 28.07 -8.27 -17.13
CA GLN A 502 28.57 -7.95 -18.48
C GLN A 502 27.43 -7.71 -19.49
N THR A 503 26.36 -8.50 -19.37
CA THR A 503 25.18 -8.32 -20.23
C THR A 503 24.48 -7.00 -19.94
N LEU A 504 24.37 -6.62 -18.65
CA LEU A 504 23.82 -5.32 -18.24
C LEU A 504 24.64 -4.15 -18.75
N GLU A 505 25.98 -4.24 -18.69
CA GLU A 505 26.84 -3.20 -19.28
C GLU A 505 26.60 -3.04 -20.78
N GLN A 506 26.37 -4.14 -21.48
CA GLN A 506 26.07 -4.11 -22.91
C GLN A 506 24.67 -3.54 -23.17
N ASN A 507 23.69 -3.94 -22.36
CA ASN A 507 22.34 -3.40 -22.41
C ASN A 507 22.32 -1.89 -22.15
N ALA A 508 23.00 -1.44 -21.12
CA ALA A 508 23.11 -0.01 -20.78
C ALA A 508 23.61 0.83 -21.96
N ARG A 509 24.61 0.33 -22.71
CA ARG A 509 25.06 0.95 -23.95
C ARG A 509 23.97 1.00 -25.01
N THR A 510 23.23 -0.10 -25.15
CA THR A 510 22.12 -0.19 -26.10
C THR A 510 20.99 0.76 -25.75
N VAL A 511 20.66 0.86 -24.45
CA VAL A 511 19.65 1.80 -23.93
C VAL A 511 20.05 3.25 -24.17
N LEU A 512 21.35 3.57 -24.01
CA LEU A 512 21.86 4.90 -24.34
C LEU A 512 21.68 5.24 -25.82
N LEU A 513 22.05 4.30 -26.71
CA LEU A 513 21.87 4.48 -28.16
C LEU A 513 20.40 4.62 -28.54
N LEU A 514 19.53 3.83 -27.87
CA LEU A 514 18.09 3.90 -28.10
C LEU A 514 17.50 5.23 -27.64
N ASN A 515 18.00 5.75 -26.51
CA ASN A 515 17.59 7.06 -26.00
C ASN A 515 17.99 8.19 -26.96
N GLU A 516 19.23 8.14 -27.46
CA GLU A 516 19.74 9.09 -28.44
C GLU A 516 18.91 9.06 -29.73
N SER A 517 18.69 7.87 -30.27
CA SER A 517 17.86 7.67 -31.48
C SER A 517 16.43 8.13 -31.29
N SER A 518 15.84 7.87 -30.11
CA SER A 518 14.48 8.30 -29.79
C SER A 518 14.38 9.82 -29.66
N SER A 519 15.38 10.42 -29.02
CA SER A 519 15.48 11.89 -28.91
C SER A 519 15.67 12.55 -30.28
N GLU A 520 16.53 11.97 -31.14
CA GLU A 520 16.69 12.47 -32.50
C GLU A 520 15.40 12.31 -33.31
N GLY A 521 14.71 11.17 -33.15
CA GLY A 521 13.43 10.93 -33.79
C GLY A 521 12.38 11.98 -33.39
N LYS A 522 12.30 12.29 -32.11
CA LYS A 522 11.42 13.33 -31.58
C LYS A 522 11.75 14.69 -32.18
N ASN A 523 13.03 15.05 -32.19
CA ASN A 523 13.45 16.35 -32.75
C ASN A 523 13.13 16.46 -34.26
N ARG A 524 13.22 15.35 -35.00
CA ARG A 524 12.82 15.31 -36.42
C ARG A 524 11.33 15.50 -36.59
N LEU A 525 10.52 14.86 -35.71
CA LEU A 525 9.06 15.03 -35.74
C LEU A 525 8.65 16.45 -35.37
N HIS A 526 9.28 17.04 -34.39
CA HIS A 526 9.02 18.45 -34.03
C HIS A 526 9.27 19.36 -35.22
N ARG A 527 10.36 19.14 -35.93
CA ARG A 527 10.68 19.89 -37.14
C ARG A 527 9.68 19.63 -38.28
N ILE A 528 9.14 18.40 -38.38
CA ILE A 528 8.07 18.10 -39.33
C ILE A 528 6.79 18.84 -38.94
N ALA A 529 6.45 18.89 -37.65
CA ALA A 529 5.28 19.63 -37.17
C ALA A 529 5.38 21.13 -37.48
N GLU A 530 6.56 21.75 -37.26
CA GLU A 530 6.80 23.16 -37.69
C GLU A 530 6.58 23.37 -39.18
N LEU A 531 7.13 22.44 -40.01
CA LEU A 531 6.94 22.50 -41.45
C LEU A 531 5.46 22.36 -41.88
N ILE A 532 4.72 21.49 -41.18
CA ILE A 532 3.28 21.30 -41.40
C ILE A 532 2.52 22.58 -41.04
N ASP A 533 2.89 23.25 -39.96
CA ASP A 533 2.27 24.52 -39.56
C ASP A 533 2.57 25.64 -40.58
N ASP A 534 3.80 25.72 -41.08
CA ASP A 534 4.17 26.65 -42.11
C ASP A 534 3.36 26.42 -43.40
N VAL A 535 3.24 25.14 -43.83
CA VAL A 535 2.45 24.78 -45.02
C VAL A 535 0.96 25.10 -44.81
N SER A 536 0.47 24.88 -43.57
CA SER A 536 -0.90 25.23 -43.17
C SER A 536 -1.14 26.72 -43.36
N ALA A 537 -0.26 27.55 -42.81
CA ALA A 537 -0.38 29.01 -42.87
C ALA A 537 -0.32 29.52 -44.32
N GLN A 538 0.57 28.92 -45.14
CA GLN A 538 0.64 29.26 -46.55
C GLN A 538 -0.62 28.86 -47.32
N SER A 539 -1.20 27.69 -46.99
CA SER A 539 -2.45 27.24 -47.60
C SER A 539 -3.61 28.15 -47.22
N ASP A 540 -3.69 28.58 -45.97
CA ASP A 540 -4.71 29.56 -45.55
C ASP A 540 -4.57 30.88 -46.28
N ALA A 541 -3.34 31.43 -46.41
CA ALA A 541 -3.09 32.65 -47.16
C ALA A 541 -3.45 32.51 -48.65
N LEU A 542 -3.20 31.33 -49.23
CA LEU A 542 -3.60 31.06 -50.62
C LEU A 542 -5.12 30.94 -50.78
N ILE A 543 -5.82 30.34 -49.81
CA ILE A 543 -7.30 30.31 -49.83
C ILE A 543 -7.88 31.70 -49.75
N GLU A 544 -7.33 32.54 -48.89
CA GLU A 544 -7.72 33.96 -48.79
C GLU A 544 -7.44 34.72 -50.08
N ALA A 545 -6.26 34.51 -50.69
CA ALA A 545 -5.92 35.09 -51.99
C ALA A 545 -6.89 34.64 -53.07
N CYS A 546 -7.26 33.35 -53.10
CA CYS A 546 -8.26 32.84 -54.05
C CYS A 546 -9.64 33.47 -53.82
N SER A 547 -10.03 33.73 -52.56
CA SER A 547 -11.26 34.45 -52.26
C SER A 547 -11.23 35.86 -52.81
N VAL A 548 -10.12 36.59 -52.58
CA VAL A 548 -9.93 37.93 -53.10
C VAL A 548 -9.96 37.97 -54.66
N ILE A 549 -9.31 36.95 -55.28
CA ILE A 549 -9.35 36.80 -56.75
C ILE A 549 -10.79 36.55 -57.22
N GLY A 550 -11.55 35.72 -56.51
CA GLY A 550 -12.97 35.50 -56.80
C GLY A 550 -13.79 36.77 -56.70
N ASP A 551 -13.59 37.52 -55.62
CA ASP A 551 -14.29 38.82 -55.40
C ASP A 551 -13.92 39.79 -56.48
N ILE A 552 -12.63 39.87 -56.84
CA ILE A 552 -12.18 40.77 -57.96
C ILE A 552 -12.80 40.29 -59.29
N ALA A 553 -12.83 39.01 -59.52
CA ALA A 553 -13.43 38.45 -60.75
C ALA A 553 -14.94 38.73 -60.79
N GLU A 554 -15.65 38.56 -59.66
CA GLU A 554 -17.07 38.88 -59.57
C GLU A 554 -17.32 40.41 -59.87
N GLN A 555 -16.53 41.26 -59.20
CA GLN A 555 -16.59 42.69 -59.48
C GLN A 555 -16.26 43.00 -60.93
N THR A 556 -15.29 42.34 -61.53
CA THR A 556 -14.89 42.48 -62.91
C THR A 556 -16.00 42.04 -63.88
N SER A 557 -16.68 40.93 -63.55
CA SER A 557 -17.83 40.42 -64.28
C SER A 557 -19.00 41.41 -64.23
N ILE A 558 -19.25 41.98 -63.02
CA ILE A 558 -20.27 43.07 -62.88
C ILE A 558 -19.88 44.30 -63.70
N LEU A 559 -18.60 44.69 -63.63
CA LEU A 559 -18.09 45.83 -64.42
C LEU A 559 -18.19 45.51 -65.93
N GLY A 560 -17.84 44.29 -66.33
CA GLY A 560 -18.03 43.82 -67.68
C GLY A 560 -19.49 43.84 -68.10
N MET A 561 -20.41 43.46 -67.22
CA MET A 561 -21.85 43.52 -67.48
C MET A 561 -22.33 45.02 -67.64
N ASN A 562 -21.89 45.86 -66.72
CA ASN A 562 -22.21 47.25 -66.74
C ASN A 562 -21.68 47.90 -68.01
N ALA A 563 -20.44 47.60 -68.45
CA ALA A 563 -19.84 48.06 -69.68
C ALA A 563 -20.58 47.52 -70.92
N ALA A 564 -21.07 46.25 -70.87
CA ALA A 564 -21.89 45.68 -71.92
C ALA A 564 -23.27 46.41 -72.04
N ILE A 565 -23.85 46.76 -70.90
CA ILE A 565 -25.09 47.51 -70.83
C ILE A 565 -24.86 48.90 -71.37
N GLU A 566 -23.79 49.60 -71.02
CA GLU A 566 -23.46 50.93 -71.48
C GLU A 566 -23.09 50.90 -72.96
N ALA A 567 -22.40 49.88 -73.44
CA ALA A 567 -22.11 49.60 -74.80
C ALA A 567 -23.40 49.43 -75.68
N ALA A 568 -24.42 48.79 -75.09
CA ALA A 568 -25.74 48.64 -75.70
C ALA A 568 -26.48 49.96 -75.78
N HIS A 569 -26.29 50.86 -74.82
CA HIS A 569 -26.87 52.21 -74.80
C HIS A 569 -26.17 53.19 -75.78
N ALA A 570 -24.89 52.92 -76.08
CA ALA A 570 -24.09 53.84 -76.94
C ALA A 570 -24.38 53.77 -78.48
N GLY A 571 -25.29 52.84 -78.88
CA GLY A 571 -25.74 52.75 -80.28
C GLY A 571 -24.86 51.86 -81.18
N GLU A 572 -25.42 51.39 -82.30
CA GLU A 572 -24.81 50.32 -83.14
C GLU A 572 -23.44 50.69 -83.78
N ALA A 573 -23.08 51.94 -83.92
CA ALA A 573 -21.84 52.34 -84.59
C ALA A 573 -20.59 52.38 -83.67
N VAL A 574 -20.78 52.61 -82.40
CA VAL A 574 -19.69 52.80 -81.44
C VAL A 574 -19.71 51.66 -80.40
N GLY A 575 -20.91 51.17 -80.08
CA GLY A 575 -21.10 50.17 -79.00
C GLY A 575 -20.65 48.74 -79.29
N LYS A 576 -20.60 48.36 -80.61
CA LYS A 576 -20.35 46.95 -81.01
C LYS A 576 -18.95 46.43 -80.62
N GLY A 577 -17.93 47.29 -80.77
CA GLY A 577 -16.55 46.94 -80.34
C GLY A 577 -16.40 46.86 -78.86
N PHE A 578 -17.02 47.78 -78.12
CA PHE A 578 -17.01 47.80 -76.65
C PHE A 578 -17.83 46.67 -76.07
N SER A 579 -18.95 46.27 -76.67
CA SER A 579 -19.76 45.16 -76.28
C SER A 579 -18.99 43.81 -76.36
N VAL A 580 -18.18 43.63 -77.45
CA VAL A 580 -17.32 42.43 -77.57
C VAL A 580 -16.27 42.45 -76.50
N VAL A 581 -15.61 43.58 -76.26
CA VAL A 581 -14.61 43.66 -75.20
C VAL A 581 -15.23 43.39 -73.80
N ALA A 582 -16.38 43.98 -73.56
CA ALA A 582 -17.12 43.82 -72.31
C ALA A 582 -17.56 42.35 -72.11
N SER A 583 -18.02 41.70 -73.19
CA SER A 583 -18.34 40.24 -73.13
C SER A 583 -17.11 39.39 -72.89
N GLU A 584 -15.98 39.74 -73.48
CA GLU A 584 -14.74 39.01 -73.31
C GLU A 584 -14.15 39.23 -71.90
N ILE A 585 -14.25 40.46 -71.35
CA ILE A 585 -13.89 40.75 -69.97
C ILE A 585 -14.75 39.95 -69.03
N ARG A 586 -16.06 39.91 -69.26
CA ARG A 586 -16.97 39.10 -68.42
C ARG A 586 -16.64 37.63 -68.50
N LYS A 587 -16.39 37.08 -69.69
CA LYS A 587 -16.03 35.70 -69.89
C LYS A 587 -14.70 35.35 -69.22
N LEU A 588 -13.72 36.26 -69.29
CA LEU A 588 -12.46 36.14 -68.59
C LEU A 588 -12.65 36.17 -67.07
N ALA A 589 -13.52 37.06 -66.59
CA ALA A 589 -13.85 37.19 -65.20
C ALA A 589 -14.59 35.94 -64.70
N ASP A 590 -15.58 35.41 -65.40
CA ASP A 590 -16.30 34.20 -65.07
C ASP A 590 -15.34 32.98 -65.05
N ASN A 591 -14.40 32.86 -65.99
CA ASN A 591 -13.37 31.87 -65.99
C ASN A 591 -12.41 32.04 -64.81
N SER A 592 -12.01 33.24 -64.47
CA SER A 592 -11.13 33.51 -63.32
C SER A 592 -11.80 33.15 -62.04
N ASN A 593 -13.10 33.46 -61.90
CA ASN A 593 -13.88 33.07 -60.73
C ASN A 593 -13.98 31.53 -60.60
N LYS A 594 -14.26 30.86 -61.70
CA LYS A 594 -14.30 29.41 -61.74
C LYS A 594 -12.94 28.78 -61.37
N GLN A 595 -11.86 29.31 -61.95
CA GLN A 595 -10.52 28.84 -61.61
C GLN A 595 -10.14 29.09 -60.15
N ALA A 596 -10.49 30.26 -59.63
CA ALA A 596 -10.28 30.60 -58.25
C ALA A 596 -11.03 29.63 -57.31
N ALA A 597 -12.28 29.29 -57.64
CA ALA A 597 -13.08 28.32 -56.90
C ALA A 597 -12.49 26.90 -56.96
N GLU A 598 -12.01 26.46 -58.13
CA GLU A 598 -11.37 25.15 -58.28
C GLU A 598 -10.06 25.07 -57.50
N ILE A 599 -9.26 26.16 -57.54
CA ILE A 599 -8.02 26.23 -56.73
C ILE A 599 -8.36 26.23 -55.24
N ALA A 600 -9.33 27.03 -54.81
CA ALA A 600 -9.78 27.05 -53.41
C ALA A 600 -10.30 25.68 -52.93
N GLY A 601 -11.01 24.94 -53.82
CA GLY A 601 -11.43 23.57 -53.55
C GLY A 601 -10.25 22.62 -53.39
N SER A 602 -9.26 22.72 -54.26
CA SER A 602 -8.04 21.94 -54.16
C SER A 602 -7.24 22.24 -52.88
N LEU A 603 -7.15 23.52 -52.54
CA LEU A 603 -6.49 23.99 -51.31
C LEU A 603 -7.22 23.49 -50.04
N LYS A 604 -8.56 23.48 -50.07
CA LYS A 604 -9.32 22.85 -48.97
C LYS A 604 -9.02 21.38 -48.77
N ASN A 605 -8.84 20.63 -49.88
CA ASN A 605 -8.43 19.22 -49.80
C ASN A 605 -7.01 19.10 -49.27
N ILE A 606 -6.10 19.98 -49.71
CA ILE A 606 -4.74 20.05 -49.16
C ILE A 606 -4.78 20.36 -47.67
N LYS A 607 -5.62 21.30 -47.26
CA LYS A 607 -5.81 21.62 -45.83
C LYS A 607 -6.23 20.40 -45.00
N ALA A 608 -7.21 19.64 -45.54
CA ALA A 608 -7.65 18.42 -44.85
C ALA A 608 -6.51 17.38 -44.73
N LEU A 609 -5.64 17.28 -45.75
CA LEU A 609 -4.45 16.41 -45.69
C LEU A 609 -3.41 16.92 -44.69
N ILE A 610 -3.24 18.24 -44.61
CA ILE A 610 -2.37 18.92 -43.65
C ILE A 610 -2.88 18.64 -42.22
N ASP A 611 -4.18 18.82 -41.98
CA ASP A 611 -4.78 18.54 -40.66
C ASP A 611 -4.60 17.08 -40.26
N SER A 612 -4.83 16.15 -41.19
CA SER A 612 -4.57 14.71 -40.94
C SER A 612 -3.08 14.42 -40.69
N SER A 613 -2.19 15.11 -41.41
CA SER A 613 -0.74 14.96 -41.22
C SER A 613 -0.30 15.53 -39.87
N LYS A 614 -0.91 16.65 -39.45
CA LYS A 614 -0.69 17.26 -38.13
C LYS A 614 -1.09 16.31 -37.01
N GLU A 615 -2.29 15.74 -37.14
CA GLU A 615 -2.78 14.73 -36.18
C GLU A 615 -1.84 13.53 -36.11
N SER A 616 -1.46 13.01 -37.26
CA SER A 616 -0.53 11.85 -37.32
C SER A 616 0.85 12.19 -36.75
N SER A 617 1.35 13.42 -37.01
CA SER A 617 2.62 13.88 -36.44
C SER A 617 2.52 14.01 -34.92
N GLY A 618 1.42 14.53 -34.41
CA GLY A 618 1.16 14.63 -32.96
C GLY A 618 1.06 13.26 -32.29
N GLN A 619 0.39 12.31 -32.94
CA GLN A 619 0.32 10.93 -32.42
C GLN A 619 1.70 10.27 -32.39
N ALA A 620 2.51 10.50 -33.43
CA ALA A 620 3.88 9.98 -33.49
C ALA A 620 4.78 10.64 -32.42
N GLU A 621 4.64 11.94 -32.19
CA GLU A 621 5.36 12.63 -31.12
C GLU A 621 5.01 12.04 -29.75
N GLN A 622 3.73 11.80 -29.49
CA GLN A 622 3.27 11.16 -28.25
C GLN A 622 3.83 9.74 -28.09
N GLN A 623 4.00 9.03 -29.20
CA GLN A 623 4.66 7.70 -29.18
C GLN A 623 6.14 7.81 -28.81
N PHE A 624 6.87 8.81 -29.33
CA PHE A 624 8.26 9.02 -28.92
C PHE A 624 8.38 9.43 -27.46
N ASP A 625 7.47 10.26 -26.95
CA ASP A 625 7.43 10.56 -25.52
C ASP A 625 7.21 9.32 -24.64
N THR A 626 6.30 8.46 -25.09
CA THR A 626 6.09 7.18 -24.43
C THR A 626 7.35 6.31 -24.51
N MET A 627 8.02 6.27 -25.65
CA MET A 627 9.26 5.50 -25.86
C MET A 627 10.37 6.02 -24.92
N VAL A 628 10.59 7.33 -24.86
CA VAL A 628 11.57 7.94 -23.94
C VAL A 628 11.22 7.61 -22.49
N SER A 629 9.95 7.65 -22.12
CA SER A 629 9.51 7.25 -20.78
C SER A 629 9.82 5.77 -20.47
N LEU A 630 9.53 4.88 -21.43
CA LEU A 630 9.83 3.46 -21.31
C LEU A 630 11.35 3.19 -21.23
N ILE A 631 12.13 3.90 -22.02
CA ILE A 631 13.60 3.83 -22.00
C ILE A 631 14.12 4.23 -20.60
N ASN A 632 13.59 5.30 -20.04
CA ASN A 632 13.95 5.72 -18.68
C ASN A 632 13.54 4.69 -17.62
N THR A 633 12.40 4.03 -17.82
CA THR A 633 11.97 2.94 -16.95
C THR A 633 12.97 1.77 -17.03
N VAL A 634 13.33 1.32 -18.26
CA VAL A 634 14.31 0.25 -18.46
C VAL A 634 15.66 0.61 -17.83
N LYS A 635 16.11 1.86 -18.03
CA LYS A 635 17.35 2.36 -17.40
C LYS A 635 17.32 2.27 -15.88
N ASN A 636 16.19 2.60 -15.27
CA ASN A 636 16.05 2.51 -13.82
C ASN A 636 15.99 1.04 -13.36
N GLU A 637 15.31 0.18 -14.11
CA GLU A 637 15.27 -1.24 -13.84
C GLU A 637 16.68 -1.87 -13.97
N GLU A 638 17.45 -1.50 -14.98
CA GLU A 638 18.85 -1.92 -15.12
C GLU A 638 19.72 -1.53 -13.93
N LEU A 639 19.54 -0.29 -13.43
CA LEU A 639 20.23 0.16 -12.22
C LEU A 639 19.83 -0.68 -10.99
N HIS A 640 18.55 -1.01 -10.86
CA HIS A 640 18.09 -1.90 -9.78
C HIS A 640 18.65 -3.31 -9.91
N ILE A 641 18.68 -3.86 -11.14
CA ILE A 641 19.26 -5.18 -11.37
C ILE A 641 20.76 -5.15 -11.10
N ASN A 642 21.47 -4.10 -11.55
CA ASN A 642 22.90 -3.96 -11.29
C ASN A 642 23.21 -3.95 -9.80
N ASN A 643 22.48 -3.15 -9.01
CA ASN A 643 22.62 -3.15 -7.56
C ASN A 643 22.29 -4.52 -6.94
N ALA A 644 21.27 -5.19 -7.45
CA ALA A 644 20.95 -6.55 -7.02
C ALA A 644 22.08 -7.53 -7.35
N MET A 645 22.71 -7.42 -8.52
CA MET A 645 23.85 -8.26 -8.91
C MET A 645 25.09 -8.00 -8.05
N GLU A 646 25.36 -6.76 -7.66
CA GLU A 646 26.43 -6.45 -6.67
C GLU A 646 26.17 -7.15 -5.34
N VAL A 647 24.93 -7.04 -4.84
CA VAL A 647 24.51 -7.72 -3.60
C VAL A 647 24.62 -9.24 -3.76
N HIS A 648 24.19 -9.80 -4.90
CA HIS A 648 24.32 -11.22 -5.20
C HIS A 648 25.78 -11.69 -5.28
N SER A 649 26.63 -10.92 -5.91
CA SER A 649 28.07 -11.24 -6.00
C SER A 649 28.71 -11.22 -4.61
N SER A 650 28.43 -10.16 -3.83
CA SER A 650 28.89 -10.05 -2.45
C SER A 650 28.37 -11.20 -1.59
N GLY A 651 27.05 -11.46 -1.69
CA GLY A 651 26.40 -12.58 -0.99
C GLY A 651 26.97 -13.93 -1.39
N GLY A 652 27.22 -14.15 -2.68
CA GLY A 652 27.86 -15.36 -3.17
C GLY A 652 29.25 -15.59 -2.57
N ASN A 653 30.07 -14.54 -2.56
CA ASN A 653 31.40 -14.61 -1.93
C ASN A 653 31.31 -14.88 -0.42
N GLN A 654 30.34 -14.29 0.26
CA GLN A 654 30.12 -14.53 1.68
C GLN A 654 29.66 -15.97 1.93
N VAL A 655 28.81 -16.54 1.05
CA VAL A 655 28.41 -17.95 1.14
C VAL A 655 29.60 -18.87 0.90
N ILE A 656 30.49 -18.58 -0.08
CA ILE A 656 31.71 -19.34 -0.31
C ILE A 656 32.57 -19.33 0.95
N GLN A 657 32.76 -18.15 1.56
CA GLN A 657 33.47 -18.05 2.83
C GLN A 657 32.84 -18.91 3.91
N SER A 658 31.51 -18.84 4.06
CA SER A 658 30.77 -19.63 5.04
C SER A 658 30.88 -21.14 4.74
N LEU A 659 30.87 -21.56 3.48
CA LEU A 659 31.06 -22.94 3.10
C LEU A 659 32.48 -23.45 3.44
N ASN A 660 33.50 -22.61 3.29
CA ASN A 660 34.85 -22.90 3.72
C ASN A 660 34.95 -23.04 5.24
N GLU A 661 34.25 -22.19 5.99
CA GLU A 661 34.14 -22.30 7.43
C GLU A 661 33.41 -23.59 7.85
N ILE A 662 32.30 -23.93 7.16
CA ILE A 662 31.57 -25.16 7.36
C ILE A 662 32.48 -26.37 7.05
N ASN A 663 33.26 -26.32 5.97
CA ASN A 663 34.19 -27.40 5.63
C ASN A 663 35.25 -27.57 6.74
N SER A 664 35.75 -26.47 7.28
CA SER A 664 36.66 -26.50 8.43
C SER A 664 35.99 -27.09 9.66
N LEU A 665 34.71 -26.75 9.90
CA LEU A 665 33.91 -27.32 10.98
C LEU A 665 33.69 -28.83 10.78
N ILE A 666 33.40 -29.27 9.54
CA ILE A 666 33.27 -30.71 9.18
C ILE A 666 34.51 -31.49 9.55
N LEU A 667 35.69 -30.93 9.25
CA LEU A 667 36.97 -31.58 9.63
C LEU A 667 37.12 -31.68 11.13
N LYS A 668 36.79 -30.60 11.87
CA LYS A 668 36.77 -30.62 13.34
C LYS A 668 35.79 -31.64 13.91
N VAL A 669 34.55 -31.68 13.38
CA VAL A 669 33.52 -32.61 13.84
C VAL A 669 33.94 -34.05 13.54
N LYS A 670 34.63 -34.28 12.41
CA LYS A 670 35.19 -35.58 12.09
C LYS A 670 36.26 -36.03 13.11
N GLU A 671 37.14 -35.10 13.48
CA GLU A 671 38.19 -35.35 14.51
C GLU A 671 37.56 -35.57 15.90
N GLU A 672 36.58 -34.71 16.25
CA GLU A 672 35.83 -34.87 17.51
C GLU A 672 35.02 -36.16 17.54
N SER A 673 34.41 -36.59 16.41
CA SER A 673 33.71 -37.88 16.28
C SER A 673 34.66 -39.06 16.49
N ALA A 674 35.88 -39.03 15.98
CA ALA A 674 36.88 -40.03 16.18
C ALA A 674 37.34 -40.07 17.65
N SER A 675 37.51 -38.92 18.28
CA SER A 675 37.81 -38.79 19.71
C SER A 675 36.68 -39.33 20.59
N LEU A 676 35.42 -39.00 20.19
CA LEU A 676 34.21 -39.51 20.85
C LEU A 676 34.10 -41.06 20.76
N LEU A 677 34.47 -41.62 19.62
CA LEU A 677 34.49 -43.08 19.43
C LEU A 677 35.44 -43.74 20.44
N SER A 678 36.69 -43.26 20.47
CA SER A 678 37.70 -43.73 21.42
C SER A 678 37.29 -43.53 22.88
N SER A 679 36.70 -42.35 23.20
CA SER A 679 36.21 -42.07 24.55
C SER A 679 35.03 -42.97 24.93
N SER A 680 34.13 -43.25 23.99
CA SER A 680 32.98 -44.14 24.21
C SER A 680 33.40 -45.59 24.46
N GLU A 681 34.43 -46.06 23.76
CA GLU A 681 35.01 -47.37 23.97
C GLU A 681 35.65 -47.48 25.38
N THR A 682 36.38 -46.44 25.80
CA THR A 682 36.96 -46.35 27.14
C THR A 682 35.88 -46.36 28.23
N ILE A 683 34.81 -45.57 28.03
CA ILE A 683 33.68 -45.53 28.98
C ILE A 683 32.99 -46.90 29.08
N ILE A 684 32.83 -47.65 27.99
CA ILE A 684 32.29 -49.01 27.99
C ILE A 684 33.18 -49.96 28.80
N GLU A 685 34.48 -49.83 28.67
CA GLU A 685 35.43 -50.61 29.49
C GLU A 685 35.33 -50.21 30.96
N ASP A 686 35.28 -48.93 31.29
CA ASP A 686 35.11 -48.42 32.66
C ASP A 686 33.79 -48.90 33.30
N ILE A 687 32.67 -48.81 32.58
CA ILE A 687 31.35 -49.27 33.01
C ILE A 687 31.38 -50.80 33.24
N ARG A 688 32.01 -51.56 32.38
CA ARG A 688 32.19 -52.98 32.53
C ARG A 688 33.05 -53.28 33.76
N GLY A 689 34.09 -52.52 34.01
CA GLY A 689 34.92 -52.56 35.20
C GLY A 689 34.15 -52.29 36.50
N LEU A 690 33.30 -51.21 36.46
CA LEU A 690 32.44 -50.86 37.60
C LEU A 690 31.33 -51.89 37.87
N LYS A 691 30.83 -52.60 36.84
CA LYS A 691 29.86 -53.68 37.00
C LYS A 691 30.51 -54.99 37.57
N ALA A 692 31.81 -55.08 37.41
CA ALA A 692 32.59 -56.20 37.98
C ALA A 692 33.08 -55.92 39.41
N MET A 693 33.00 -54.65 39.88
CA MET A 693 33.14 -54.23 41.28
C MET A 693 31.79 -54.26 41.96
#